data_6083756879482b987c54322516d26467
#
_entry.id   6083756879482b987c54322516d26467
#
_cell.length_a   1.000
_cell.length_b   1.000
_cell.length_c   1.000
_cell.angle_alpha   90.00
_cell.angle_beta   90.00
_cell.angle_gamma   90.00
#
_symmetry.space_group_name_H-M   'P 1'
#
loop_
_entity.id
_entity.type
_entity.pdbx_description
1 polymer ?
#
loop_
_entity_poly.entity_id
_entity_poly.type
_entity_poly.pdbx_seq_one_letter_code
_entity_poly.pdbx_strand_id
1 'polypeptide(L)'
;MRVNIVVFIVTVLMFGCQNQHDSDASIEDFIPEGSEFIIKIHSFEAFRSAVKNNSLLKLTDLEQVFETHLHPIDSLNISGPMLICVNLDSAKTNYTFITKQKNLAPKSLSKAKFIKDSIWVYSSKTKLENLFKRSANHPFIRFSKISKAKSTFSMYYAPKKEPTSTNSIFANFIVDVDASPTSLSFNGVYIDSKWNALFENLAPKISNLSEITPDQNQKFRSFMFSDFKQFYENIRQNDSTLQFAESDDFLFQTTDEIGSIETSNGTAIALHSLDIRASLEALSGQVNVIKSFRSFPIIRFDKDSIFKQGFGNILPNIEVSFYTVLDNFIVFSENETILEEIISKYVNKNSLAKSASYQTIQKTLSDEASYIETLSANQLAILSNKLLGTDITTEAIKPFQNSSFQIIKDDNTVHLNGLIQKYRPPSDSKKVTELFSISLDAPIIGNAQFISNHQTKQKDIVVQDIKNQLYLISNQGVVRWKKKISAPILGDVKQIDLFKNGRLQMVFNTENHLYILDRFGRDVGAFPLKFKDEISQPLAVFDYDKNRNYRFLVTQGSDLLMYNGKGKLVKGFKYESKSKIKTSPKHIRFKSKDYIVFLEGNQLQILNRRGQTRIKVKEPINFSNQEIYFYKNQFSTLNSKGDLVQIDEKGRVNFQSLGFEPGSQMTASNKTLIAQWDNKLHIKNQKVELEYGDFSPPKLFYLKDKIHICTTDLQSKKVWFYDSQGNVMPGFPVYGDSSIDLDNADTDSALEFVCKSGTESLIMYQLY
;
A
#
# COMPACT_ATOMS: atom_id res chain seq x y z
N MET A 1 47.93 29.58 -48.20
CA MET A 1 46.54 29.32 -48.53
C MET A 1 45.90 28.15 -47.70
N ARG A 2 46.56 27.58 -46.73
CA ARG A 2 46.01 26.51 -45.85
C ARG A 2 45.74 27.00 -44.42
N VAL A 3 46.17 28.15 -43.99
CA VAL A 3 45.92 28.72 -42.65
C VAL A 3 44.59 29.47 -42.55
N ASN A 4 44.12 30.04 -43.65
CA ASN A 4 42.87 30.81 -43.69
C ASN A 4 41.58 29.97 -43.70
N ILE A 5 41.68 28.67 -44.08
CA ILE A 5 40.52 27.76 -44.07
C ILE A 5 40.26 27.23 -42.65
N VAL A 6 41.31 27.04 -41.84
CA VAL A 6 41.13 26.57 -40.44
C VAL A 6 40.61 27.67 -39.55
N VAL A 7 40.95 28.92 -39.76
CA VAL A 7 40.40 30.07 -39.01
C VAL A 7 38.93 30.31 -39.38
N PHE A 8 38.56 30.10 -40.66
CA PHE A 8 37.17 30.23 -41.11
C PHE A 8 36.26 29.12 -40.57
N ILE A 9 36.77 27.87 -40.44
CA ILE A 9 35.99 26.77 -39.84
C ILE A 9 35.87 26.92 -38.34
N VAL A 10 36.88 27.44 -37.63
CA VAL A 10 36.81 27.73 -36.19
C VAL A 10 35.88 28.91 -35.90
N THR A 11 35.82 29.93 -36.76
CA THR A 11 34.92 31.07 -36.59
C THR A 11 33.46 30.71 -36.92
N VAL A 12 33.19 29.78 -37.87
CA VAL A 12 31.84 29.30 -38.15
C VAL A 12 31.35 28.31 -37.06
N LEU A 13 32.23 27.63 -36.35
CA LEU A 13 31.89 26.81 -35.18
C LEU A 13 31.61 27.64 -33.90
N MET A 14 32.05 28.89 -33.84
CA MET A 14 31.77 29.81 -32.73
C MET A 14 30.46 30.60 -32.88
N PHE A 15 29.83 30.58 -34.07
CA PHE A 15 28.48 31.14 -34.33
C PHE A 15 27.41 30.05 -34.49
N GLY A 16 27.73 28.82 -34.09
CA GLY A 16 26.75 27.77 -33.91
C GLY A 16 25.85 28.13 -32.73
N CYS A 17 24.70 28.67 -33.04
CA CYS A 17 23.50 28.82 -32.26
C CYS A 17 23.66 28.44 -30.76
N GLN A 18 23.77 29.44 -29.92
CA GLN A 18 23.01 29.43 -28.66
C GLN A 18 21.50 29.42 -29.05
N ASN A 19 21.00 28.29 -29.47
CA ASN A 19 19.64 27.96 -29.18
C ASN A 19 19.60 27.81 -27.65
N GLN A 20 19.30 28.92 -26.97
CA GLN A 20 18.55 28.81 -25.72
C GLN A 20 17.34 27.95 -26.10
N HIS A 21 17.43 26.65 -25.84
CA HIS A 21 16.26 25.87 -25.55
C HIS A 21 15.60 26.64 -24.39
N ASP A 22 14.60 27.45 -24.69
CA ASP A 22 13.61 27.87 -23.73
C ASP A 22 13.14 26.56 -23.11
N SER A 23 13.71 26.21 -21.97
CA SER A 23 13.31 25.01 -21.26
C SER A 23 11.82 25.16 -21.00
N ASP A 24 11.01 24.23 -21.48
CA ASP A 24 9.58 24.18 -21.22
C ASP A 24 9.34 24.53 -19.76
N ALA A 25 8.47 25.50 -19.49
CA ALA A 25 8.17 25.93 -18.14
C ALA A 25 7.63 24.72 -17.34
N SER A 26 8.11 24.56 -16.13
CA SER A 26 7.64 23.54 -15.18
C SER A 26 6.57 24.11 -14.25
N ILE A 27 5.76 23.24 -13.64
CA ILE A 27 4.74 23.68 -12.67
C ILE A 27 5.39 24.30 -11.43
N GLU A 28 6.59 23.85 -11.09
CA GLU A 28 7.37 24.34 -9.96
C GLU A 28 7.85 25.80 -10.13
N ASP A 29 7.96 26.27 -11.36
CA ASP A 29 8.34 27.66 -11.67
C ASP A 29 7.31 28.70 -11.18
N PHE A 30 6.11 28.27 -10.83
CA PHE A 30 4.97 29.13 -10.47
C PHE A 30 4.54 28.99 -9.01
N ILE A 31 5.39 28.42 -8.16
CA ILE A 31 5.12 28.32 -6.72
C ILE A 31 5.07 29.73 -6.11
N PRO A 32 3.98 30.10 -5.40
CA PRO A 32 3.89 31.41 -4.75
C PRO A 32 4.95 31.57 -3.66
N GLU A 33 5.56 32.75 -3.60
CA GLU A 33 6.46 33.13 -2.50
C GLU A 33 5.73 33.04 -1.15
N GLY A 34 6.40 32.49 -0.13
CA GLY A 34 5.87 32.34 1.21
C GLY A 34 4.86 31.18 1.36
N SER A 35 4.82 30.24 0.42
CA SER A 35 4.10 28.96 0.61
C SER A 35 4.79 28.15 1.72
N GLU A 36 4.06 27.86 2.80
CA GLU A 36 4.59 27.10 3.94
C GLU A 36 4.52 25.60 3.70
N PHE A 37 3.45 25.15 3.02
CA PHE A 37 3.31 23.77 2.57
C PHE A 37 3.18 23.73 1.06
N ILE A 38 3.89 22.77 0.45
CA ILE A 38 3.74 22.45 -0.97
C ILE A 38 3.57 20.96 -1.08
N ILE A 39 2.44 20.52 -1.64
CA ILE A 39 2.15 19.11 -1.89
C ILE A 39 2.27 18.89 -3.39
N LYS A 40 3.17 18.01 -3.81
CA LYS A 40 3.31 17.54 -5.19
C LYS A 40 2.60 16.22 -5.35
N ILE A 41 1.54 16.22 -6.10
CA ILE A 41 0.74 15.04 -6.43
C ILE A 41 1.25 14.47 -7.75
N HIS A 42 1.71 13.22 -7.72
CA HIS A 42 2.24 12.53 -8.89
C HIS A 42 1.15 11.93 -9.77
N SER A 43 0.08 11.41 -9.14
CA SER A 43 -1.15 10.94 -9.76
C SER A 43 -2.33 11.44 -8.96
N PHE A 44 -3.16 12.29 -9.59
CA PHE A 44 -4.34 12.86 -8.92
C PHE A 44 -5.32 11.77 -8.48
N GLU A 45 -5.51 10.74 -9.29
CA GLU A 45 -6.39 9.62 -8.96
C GLU A 45 -5.91 8.79 -7.78
N ALA A 46 -4.61 8.47 -7.72
CA ALA A 46 -4.02 7.73 -6.61
C ALA A 46 -4.10 8.55 -5.30
N PHE A 47 -3.82 9.85 -5.38
CA PHE A 47 -3.90 10.77 -4.25
C PHE A 47 -5.34 10.90 -3.72
N ARG A 48 -6.32 11.12 -4.60
CA ARG A 48 -7.74 11.18 -4.24
C ARG A 48 -8.23 9.89 -3.59
N SER A 49 -7.85 8.75 -4.16
CA SER A 49 -8.15 7.44 -3.57
C SER A 49 -7.52 7.29 -2.19
N ALA A 50 -6.27 7.76 -2.00
CA ALA A 50 -5.60 7.72 -0.71
C ALA A 50 -6.31 8.59 0.33
N VAL A 51 -6.68 9.82 0.01
CA VAL A 51 -7.44 10.71 0.92
C VAL A 51 -8.79 10.08 1.28
N LYS A 52 -9.52 9.55 0.28
CA LYS A 52 -10.82 8.89 0.50
C LYS A 52 -10.73 7.63 1.36
N ASN A 53 -9.65 6.87 1.28
CA ASN A 53 -9.57 5.52 1.86
C ASN A 53 -8.61 5.39 3.04
N ASN A 54 -7.63 6.30 3.21
CA ASN A 54 -6.71 6.24 4.35
C ASN A 54 -7.43 6.68 5.63
N SER A 55 -7.38 5.82 6.65
CA SER A 55 -8.13 6.02 7.90
C SER A 55 -7.65 7.20 8.76
N LEU A 56 -6.41 7.70 8.55
CA LEU A 56 -5.92 8.91 9.21
C LEU A 56 -6.27 10.17 8.38
N LEU A 57 -6.07 10.15 7.07
CA LEU A 57 -6.37 11.29 6.20
C LEU A 57 -7.87 11.63 6.19
N LYS A 58 -8.75 10.65 6.39
CA LYS A 58 -10.20 10.87 6.58
C LYS A 58 -10.55 11.71 7.81
N LEU A 59 -9.69 11.73 8.82
CA LEU A 59 -9.89 12.53 10.02
C LEU A 59 -9.45 14.00 9.82
N THR A 60 -8.83 14.30 8.70
CA THR A 60 -8.46 15.66 8.32
C THR A 60 -9.52 16.26 7.42
N ASP A 61 -9.64 17.59 7.40
CA ASP A 61 -10.58 18.30 6.52
C ASP A 61 -10.15 18.31 5.04
N LEU A 62 -9.13 17.53 4.67
CA LEU A 62 -8.60 17.49 3.30
C LEU A 62 -9.68 17.13 2.27
N GLU A 63 -10.58 16.19 2.57
CA GLU A 63 -11.67 15.84 1.66
C GLU A 63 -12.61 17.04 1.45
N GLN A 64 -12.97 17.76 2.52
CA GLN A 64 -13.80 18.96 2.45
C GLN A 64 -13.08 20.12 1.72
N VAL A 65 -11.77 20.28 1.95
CA VAL A 65 -10.93 21.25 1.21
C VAL A 65 -10.94 20.92 -0.29
N PHE A 66 -10.85 19.64 -0.65
CA PHE A 66 -10.94 19.22 -2.04
C PHE A 66 -12.32 19.43 -2.62
N GLU A 67 -13.38 19.08 -1.93
CA GLU A 67 -14.76 19.32 -2.40
C GLU A 67 -15.04 20.81 -2.58
N THR A 68 -14.59 21.64 -1.64
CA THR A 68 -14.89 23.09 -1.68
C THR A 68 -14.07 23.82 -2.72
N HIS A 69 -12.78 23.47 -2.89
CA HIS A 69 -11.84 24.22 -3.71
C HIS A 69 -11.46 23.55 -5.01
N LEU A 70 -11.55 22.19 -5.09
CA LEU A 70 -11.21 21.40 -6.27
C LEU A 70 -12.44 20.86 -7.02
N HIS A 71 -13.65 20.98 -6.48
CA HIS A 71 -14.86 20.51 -7.18
C HIS A 71 -14.96 21.06 -8.63
N PRO A 72 -14.53 22.29 -8.95
CA PRO A 72 -14.43 22.75 -10.33
C PRO A 72 -13.36 22.01 -11.15
N ILE A 73 -12.37 21.40 -10.49
CA ILE A 73 -11.24 20.68 -11.11
C ILE A 73 -11.56 19.17 -11.24
N ASP A 74 -12.46 18.65 -10.43
CA ASP A 74 -12.87 17.24 -10.44
C ASP A 74 -13.51 16.78 -11.76
N SER A 75 -14.16 17.71 -12.48
CA SER A 75 -14.68 17.44 -13.81
C SER A 75 -13.58 17.38 -14.89
N LEU A 76 -12.34 17.70 -14.52
CA LEU A 76 -11.20 17.75 -15.42
C LEU A 76 -10.39 16.47 -15.22
N ASN A 77 -10.29 15.63 -16.25
CA ASN A 77 -9.40 14.48 -16.27
C ASN A 77 -7.94 14.96 -16.21
N ILE A 78 -7.44 15.24 -14.99
CA ILE A 78 -6.04 15.64 -14.77
C ILE A 78 -5.16 14.41 -14.92
N SER A 79 -4.40 14.34 -15.98
CA SER A 79 -3.51 13.21 -16.28
C SER A 79 -2.04 13.43 -15.89
N GLY A 80 -1.69 14.65 -15.46
CA GLY A 80 -0.33 15.04 -15.11
C GLY A 80 -0.14 15.34 -13.60
N PRO A 81 1.09 15.67 -13.19
CA PRO A 81 1.37 16.08 -11.83
C PRO A 81 0.69 17.42 -11.51
N MET A 82 0.36 17.60 -10.22
CA MET A 82 -0.25 18.82 -9.69
C MET A 82 0.49 19.27 -8.42
N LEU A 83 0.62 20.59 -8.25
CA LEU A 83 1.06 21.19 -6.99
C LEU A 83 -0.12 21.81 -6.26
N ILE A 84 -0.15 21.62 -4.95
CA ILE A 84 -1.02 22.35 -4.02
C ILE A 84 -0.10 23.15 -3.11
N CYS A 85 -0.15 24.48 -3.23
CA CYS A 85 0.62 25.39 -2.40
C CYS A 85 -0.30 26.00 -1.34
N VAL A 86 0.07 25.89 -0.08
CA VAL A 86 -0.70 26.39 1.06
C VAL A 86 0.07 27.52 1.73
N ASN A 87 -0.61 28.64 1.93
CA ASN A 87 -0.08 29.78 2.66
C ASN A 87 -0.98 30.02 3.88
N LEU A 88 -0.41 29.86 5.07
CA LEU A 88 -1.09 30.07 6.35
C LEU A 88 -0.96 31.57 6.70
N ASP A 89 -2.01 32.35 6.45
CA ASP A 89 -2.11 33.72 6.98
C ASP A 89 -2.90 33.70 8.28
N SER A 90 -2.56 34.58 9.23
CA SER A 90 -3.15 34.65 10.56
C SER A 90 -4.68 34.74 10.59
N ALA A 91 -5.31 35.09 9.47
CA ALA A 91 -6.76 35.23 9.34
C ALA A 91 -7.42 34.25 8.35
N LYS A 92 -6.68 33.62 7.44
CA LYS A 92 -7.25 32.76 6.40
C LYS A 92 -6.20 31.88 5.70
N THR A 93 -6.47 30.57 5.60
CA THR A 93 -5.67 29.67 4.78
C THR A 93 -5.95 29.90 3.30
N ASN A 94 -4.91 30.08 2.50
CA ASN A 94 -5.01 30.29 1.06
C ASN A 94 -4.38 29.13 0.31
N TYR A 95 -5.10 28.63 -0.70
CA TYR A 95 -4.67 27.51 -1.55
C TYR A 95 -4.38 27.99 -2.96
N THR A 96 -3.30 27.49 -3.56
CA THR A 96 -2.97 27.69 -4.97
C THR A 96 -2.68 26.35 -5.61
N PHE A 97 -3.38 26.04 -6.69
CA PHE A 97 -3.27 24.79 -7.44
C PHE A 97 -2.58 25.07 -8.77
N ILE A 98 -1.60 24.25 -9.13
CA ILE A 98 -0.81 24.41 -10.35
C ILE A 98 -0.72 23.05 -11.04
N THR A 99 -1.11 22.99 -12.31
CA THR A 99 -1.02 21.75 -13.11
C THR A 99 -0.65 22.03 -14.56
N LYS A 100 -0.07 21.04 -15.27
CA LYS A 100 0.26 21.14 -16.69
C LYS A 100 -0.67 20.20 -17.49
N GLN A 101 -1.56 20.78 -18.32
CA GLN A 101 -2.50 20.00 -19.12
C GLN A 101 -2.89 20.71 -20.44
N LYS A 102 -2.79 19.98 -21.56
CA LYS A 102 -2.99 20.56 -22.89
C LYS A 102 -4.45 20.94 -23.24
N ASN A 103 -5.46 20.31 -22.66
CA ASN A 103 -6.87 20.43 -23.06
C ASN A 103 -7.82 20.74 -21.92
N LEU A 104 -7.47 21.66 -21.04
CA LEU A 104 -8.39 22.16 -20.02
C LEU A 104 -9.38 23.14 -20.66
N ALA A 105 -10.69 22.84 -20.65
CA ALA A 105 -11.72 23.75 -21.12
C ALA A 105 -12.06 24.79 -20.03
N PRO A 106 -11.75 26.07 -20.19
CA PRO A 106 -11.78 27.05 -19.11
C PRO A 106 -13.17 27.56 -18.71
N LYS A 107 -14.26 27.10 -19.32
CA LYS A 107 -15.60 27.73 -19.14
C LYS A 107 -16.20 27.63 -17.74
N SER A 108 -15.68 26.76 -16.86
CA SER A 108 -16.19 26.58 -15.49
C SER A 108 -15.31 27.19 -14.38
N LEU A 109 -14.13 27.72 -14.69
CA LEU A 109 -13.15 28.17 -13.71
C LEU A 109 -12.91 29.67 -13.79
N SER A 110 -13.81 30.49 -13.25
CA SER A 110 -13.69 31.96 -13.26
C SER A 110 -12.44 32.53 -12.55
N LYS A 111 -11.76 31.71 -11.73
CA LYS A 111 -10.53 32.06 -10.99
C LYS A 111 -9.28 31.32 -11.47
N ALA A 112 -9.35 30.57 -12.57
CA ALA A 112 -8.17 29.93 -13.15
C ALA A 112 -7.59 30.78 -14.28
N LYS A 113 -6.26 30.89 -14.32
CA LYS A 113 -5.54 31.55 -15.39
C LYS A 113 -4.62 30.60 -16.10
N PHE A 114 -4.72 30.53 -17.43
CA PHE A 114 -3.77 29.84 -18.27
C PHE A 114 -2.48 30.65 -18.36
N ILE A 115 -1.37 29.95 -18.18
CA ILE A 115 -0.03 30.50 -18.37
C ILE A 115 0.60 29.78 -19.57
N LYS A 116 1.71 30.22 -20.05
CA LYS A 116 2.50 29.64 -21.14
C LYS A 116 2.69 28.10 -20.94
N ASP A 117 2.85 27.35 -22.01
CA ASP A 117 3.20 25.91 -22.03
C ASP A 117 2.18 24.95 -21.37
N SER A 118 0.89 25.26 -21.50
CA SER A 118 -0.21 24.44 -20.96
C SER A 118 -0.27 24.36 -19.42
N ILE A 119 0.32 25.34 -18.73
CA ILE A 119 0.28 25.43 -17.27
C ILE A 119 -0.95 26.24 -16.85
N TRP A 120 -1.68 25.69 -15.87
CA TRP A 120 -2.86 26.30 -15.26
C TRP A 120 -2.59 26.58 -13.81
N VAL A 121 -2.96 27.77 -13.37
CA VAL A 121 -2.89 28.20 -11.97
C VAL A 121 -4.28 28.63 -11.52
N TYR A 122 -4.75 28.05 -10.44
CA TYR A 122 -5.97 28.44 -9.75
C TYR A 122 -5.63 28.86 -8.31
N SER A 123 -6.18 29.95 -7.81
CA SER A 123 -5.95 30.38 -6.44
C SER A 123 -7.23 30.83 -5.75
N SER A 124 -7.34 30.52 -4.44
CA SER A 124 -8.40 31.05 -3.58
C SER A 124 -8.24 32.55 -3.29
N LYS A 125 -7.04 33.13 -3.52
CA LYS A 125 -6.77 34.60 -3.41
C LYS A 125 -7.41 35.36 -4.55
N THR A 126 -7.95 36.52 -4.24
CA THR A 126 -8.61 37.41 -5.20
C THR A 126 -7.66 38.24 -6.08
N LYS A 127 -6.40 38.42 -5.67
CA LYS A 127 -5.38 39.16 -6.45
C LYS A 127 -4.31 38.19 -6.96
N LEU A 128 -4.43 37.81 -8.22
CA LEU A 128 -3.56 36.84 -8.89
C LEU A 128 -2.28 37.45 -9.49
N GLU A 129 -2.17 38.75 -9.61
CA GLU A 129 -1.12 39.42 -10.41
C GLU A 129 0.32 39.13 -9.96
N ASN A 130 0.54 38.91 -8.67
CA ASN A 130 1.86 38.58 -8.13
C ASN A 130 2.20 37.07 -8.15
N LEU A 131 1.22 36.18 -8.45
CA LEU A 131 1.39 34.72 -8.46
C LEU A 131 1.99 34.17 -9.77
N PHE A 132 2.12 35.04 -10.77
CA PHE A 132 2.54 34.64 -12.12
C PHE A 132 4.01 34.96 -12.44
N LYS A 133 4.76 35.46 -11.46
CA LYS A 133 6.22 35.66 -11.64
C LYS A 133 6.91 34.32 -11.44
N ARG A 134 7.75 33.94 -12.42
CA ARG A 134 8.58 32.77 -12.36
C ARG A 134 9.50 32.84 -11.14
N SER A 135 9.32 31.96 -10.16
CA SER A 135 10.17 31.89 -8.97
C SER A 135 11.31 30.90 -9.26
N ALA A 136 12.37 31.35 -9.92
CA ALA A 136 13.49 30.50 -10.33
C ALA A 136 14.28 29.91 -9.15
N ASN A 137 14.12 30.44 -7.93
CA ASN A 137 15.00 30.14 -6.78
C ASN A 137 14.29 29.51 -5.57
N HIS A 138 13.03 29.02 -5.71
CA HIS A 138 12.37 28.38 -4.59
C HIS A 138 13.07 27.05 -4.22
N PRO A 139 13.42 26.80 -2.96
CA PRO A 139 14.17 25.59 -2.54
C PRO A 139 13.51 24.29 -3.02
N PHE A 140 12.19 24.23 -3.05
CA PHE A 140 11.43 23.08 -3.53
C PHE A 140 11.80 22.67 -4.97
N ILE A 141 12.16 23.61 -5.86
CA ILE A 141 12.51 23.30 -7.26
C ILE A 141 13.70 22.36 -7.33
N ARG A 142 14.70 22.57 -6.47
CA ARG A 142 15.89 21.74 -6.40
C ARG A 142 15.53 20.31 -5.94
N PHE A 143 14.66 20.18 -4.96
CA PHE A 143 14.31 18.90 -4.34
C PHE A 143 13.19 18.16 -5.06
N SER A 144 12.30 18.86 -5.78
CA SER A 144 11.24 18.22 -6.57
C SER A 144 11.75 17.27 -7.65
N LYS A 145 13.02 17.45 -8.08
CA LYS A 145 13.69 16.58 -9.07
C LYS A 145 14.11 15.22 -8.50
N ILE A 146 14.33 15.13 -7.19
CA ILE A 146 14.74 13.89 -6.51
C ILE A 146 13.57 13.15 -5.86
N SER A 147 12.36 13.74 -5.82
CA SER A 147 11.16 13.10 -5.30
C SER A 147 10.80 11.83 -6.08
N LYS A 148 10.33 10.79 -5.37
CA LYS A 148 9.94 9.53 -6.00
C LYS A 148 8.62 9.69 -6.74
N ALA A 149 8.64 9.60 -8.07
CA ALA A 149 7.43 9.65 -8.91
C ALA A 149 6.40 8.53 -8.62
N LYS A 150 6.75 7.55 -7.78
CA LYS A 150 5.87 6.43 -7.39
C LYS A 150 5.22 6.62 -6.03
N SER A 151 5.64 7.61 -5.23
CA SER A 151 4.99 7.93 -3.96
C SER A 151 3.57 8.46 -4.19
N THR A 152 2.71 8.37 -3.18
CA THR A 152 1.34 8.90 -3.27
C THR A 152 1.37 10.41 -3.51
N PHE A 153 2.23 11.11 -2.75
CA PHE A 153 2.56 12.53 -2.95
C PHE A 153 3.90 12.84 -2.30
N SER A 154 4.48 13.98 -2.66
CA SER A 154 5.63 14.54 -1.94
C SER A 154 5.21 15.82 -1.24
N MET A 155 5.71 16.07 -0.05
CA MET A 155 5.39 17.24 0.76
C MET A 155 6.66 18.01 1.11
N TYR A 156 6.62 19.31 0.90
CA TYR A 156 7.60 20.27 1.40
C TYR A 156 6.96 21.08 2.50
N TYR A 157 7.70 21.28 3.58
CA TYR A 157 7.30 22.13 4.68
C TYR A 157 8.42 23.10 5.06
N ALA A 158 8.09 24.39 5.11
CA ALA A 158 8.99 25.43 5.60
C ALA A 158 8.18 26.48 6.38
N PRO A 159 8.21 26.46 7.71
CA PRO A 159 7.48 27.42 8.52
C PRO A 159 8.08 28.82 8.39
N LYS A 160 7.22 29.86 8.34
CA LYS A 160 7.64 31.28 8.29
C LYS A 160 8.42 31.74 9.53
N LYS A 161 8.14 31.13 10.66
CA LYS A 161 8.90 31.31 11.91
C LYS A 161 9.48 29.95 12.28
N GLU A 162 10.80 29.88 12.38
CA GLU A 162 11.43 28.69 12.94
C GLU A 162 10.85 28.39 14.32
N PRO A 163 10.58 27.10 14.61
CA PRO A 163 10.17 26.71 15.95
C PRO A 163 11.25 27.20 16.94
N THR A 164 10.84 27.92 17.96
CA THR A 164 11.74 28.45 19.00
C THR A 164 12.37 27.36 19.85
N SER A 165 11.85 26.12 19.77
CA SER A 165 12.44 24.94 20.41
C SER A 165 13.24 24.12 19.41
N THR A 166 14.47 23.77 19.77
CA THR A 166 15.33 22.83 19.06
C THR A 166 14.73 21.41 18.99
N ASN A 167 13.60 21.19 19.66
CA ASN A 167 12.95 19.90 19.85
C ASN A 167 11.87 19.55 18.83
N SER A 168 11.70 20.35 17.77
CA SER A 168 10.69 20.04 16.73
C SER A 168 11.32 19.29 15.59
N ILE A 169 10.87 18.03 15.37
CA ILE A 169 11.18 17.28 14.14
C ILE A 169 10.59 17.95 12.89
N PHE A 170 9.69 18.93 13.07
CA PHE A 170 9.03 19.66 11.99
C PHE A 170 9.74 21.00 11.71
N ALA A 171 10.93 20.92 11.14
CA ALA A 171 11.68 22.02 10.55
C ALA A 171 11.64 21.91 9.02
N ASN A 172 12.36 22.73 8.29
CA ASN A 172 12.42 22.69 6.84
C ASN A 172 12.74 21.30 6.29
N PHE A 173 11.75 20.59 5.73
CA PHE A 173 11.96 19.26 5.17
C PHE A 173 11.19 19.04 3.86
N ILE A 174 11.65 18.08 3.10
CA ILE A 174 10.88 17.46 2.02
C ILE A 174 10.78 15.97 2.26
N VAL A 175 9.57 15.42 2.14
CA VAL A 175 9.30 13.99 2.32
C VAL A 175 8.41 13.46 1.20
N ASP A 176 8.69 12.26 0.75
CA ASP A 176 7.77 11.44 -0.02
C ASP A 176 6.85 10.70 0.95
N VAL A 177 5.56 10.75 0.69
CA VAL A 177 4.53 10.12 1.51
C VAL A 177 3.87 9.01 0.71
N ASP A 178 3.93 7.80 1.27
CA ASP A 178 3.18 6.66 0.76
C ASP A 178 2.00 6.39 1.69
N ALA A 179 0.78 6.55 1.16
CA ALA A 179 -0.46 6.35 1.90
C ALA A 179 -1.13 5.04 1.50
N SER A 180 -1.33 4.15 2.48
CA SER A 180 -2.20 2.98 2.37
C SER A 180 -3.48 3.21 3.18
N PRO A 181 -4.52 2.37 3.08
CA PRO A 181 -5.72 2.54 3.90
C PRO A 181 -5.47 2.59 5.42
N THR A 182 -4.37 1.99 5.89
CA THR A 182 -4.07 1.84 7.33
C THR A 182 -2.77 2.48 7.77
N SER A 183 -1.99 3.09 6.86
CA SER A 183 -0.70 3.70 7.22
C SER A 183 -0.34 4.90 6.38
N LEU A 184 0.52 5.76 6.94
CA LEU A 184 1.27 6.80 6.25
C LEU A 184 2.75 6.55 6.54
N SER A 185 3.56 6.33 5.51
CA SER A 185 5.01 6.27 5.62
C SER A 185 5.65 7.51 5.01
N PHE A 186 6.69 8.00 5.66
CA PHE A 186 7.41 9.21 5.33
C PHE A 186 8.87 8.85 5.05
N ASN A 187 9.42 9.33 3.95
CA ASN A 187 10.84 9.17 3.64
C ASN A 187 11.34 10.42 2.94
N GLY A 188 12.32 11.10 3.51
CA GLY A 188 12.79 12.35 2.96
C GLY A 188 14.05 12.88 3.61
N VAL A 189 14.26 14.19 3.46
CA VAL A 189 15.45 14.87 3.95
C VAL A 189 15.10 16.23 4.54
N TYR A 190 15.90 16.65 5.51
CA TYR A 190 15.87 18.02 6.00
C TYR A 190 16.64 18.94 5.07
N ILE A 191 16.17 20.17 4.98
CA ILE A 191 16.79 21.24 4.21
C ILE A 191 17.28 22.26 5.23
N ASP A 192 18.59 22.45 5.28
CA ASP A 192 19.19 23.48 6.13
C ASP A 192 18.78 23.38 7.60
N SER A 193 19.12 22.29 8.26
CA SER A 193 18.58 22.00 9.58
C SER A 193 19.63 22.04 10.67
N LYS A 194 19.20 22.45 11.86
CA LYS A 194 19.95 22.34 13.13
C LYS A 194 20.36 20.89 13.45
N TRP A 195 19.64 19.91 12.89
CA TRP A 195 19.96 18.49 13.03
C TRP A 195 21.30 18.13 12.39
N ASN A 196 21.68 18.80 11.28
CA ASN A 196 22.98 18.59 10.66
C ASN A 196 24.13 18.98 11.60
N ALA A 197 24.03 20.15 12.22
CA ALA A 197 25.04 20.64 13.18
C ALA A 197 25.05 19.80 14.46
N LEU A 198 23.88 19.35 14.95
CA LEU A 198 23.79 18.56 16.19
C LEU A 198 24.50 17.20 16.08
N PHE A 199 24.43 16.57 14.91
CA PHE A 199 25.02 15.25 14.68
C PHE A 199 26.25 15.29 13.76
N GLU A 200 26.90 16.44 13.65
CA GLU A 200 28.12 16.56 12.85
C GLU A 200 29.22 15.67 13.43
N ASN A 201 29.87 14.89 12.54
CA ASN A 201 30.92 13.92 12.86
C ASN A 201 30.48 12.80 13.83
N LEU A 202 29.19 12.48 13.89
CA LEU A 202 28.64 11.40 14.70
C LEU A 202 27.97 10.35 13.82
N ALA A 203 28.19 9.08 14.12
CA ALA A 203 27.50 7.97 13.46
C ALA A 203 26.17 7.68 14.16
N PRO A 204 25.11 7.29 13.40
CA PRO A 204 23.86 6.79 13.97
C PRO A 204 24.11 5.47 14.70
N LYS A 205 23.22 5.13 15.66
CA LYS A 205 23.26 3.91 16.45
C LYS A 205 21.88 3.30 16.69
N ILE A 206 21.87 2.07 17.19
CA ILE A 206 20.64 1.39 17.63
C ILE A 206 20.20 2.00 18.96
N SER A 207 18.89 2.28 19.11
CA SER A 207 18.32 2.75 20.38
C SER A 207 18.12 1.61 21.36
N ASN A 208 18.68 1.74 22.57
CA ASN A 208 18.54 0.81 23.67
C ASN A 208 17.49 1.27 24.70
N LEU A 209 17.24 2.57 24.84
CA LEU A 209 16.29 3.11 25.83
C LEU A 209 14.86 2.63 25.66
N SER A 210 14.49 2.14 24.48
CA SER A 210 13.19 1.48 24.26
C SER A 210 12.98 0.22 25.12
N GLU A 211 14.07 -0.40 25.60
CA GLU A 211 14.03 -1.59 26.48
C GLU A 211 13.48 -1.27 27.88
N ILE A 212 13.68 -0.05 28.36
CA ILE A 212 13.22 0.40 29.69
C ILE A 212 11.99 1.32 29.61
N THR A 213 11.68 1.85 28.42
CA THR A 213 10.51 2.71 28.22
C THR A 213 9.23 1.91 28.38
N PRO A 214 8.26 2.35 29.21
CA PRO A 214 6.94 1.69 29.30
C PRO A 214 6.22 1.56 27.98
N ASP A 215 5.55 0.41 27.75
CA ASP A 215 4.75 0.14 26.56
C ASP A 215 3.56 1.12 26.38
N GLN A 216 3.09 1.72 27.46
CA GLN A 216 2.02 2.71 27.52
C GLN A 216 2.55 4.13 27.80
N ASN A 217 3.72 4.47 27.24
CA ASN A 217 4.25 5.83 27.34
C ASN A 217 3.38 6.82 26.54
N GLN A 218 3.48 8.12 26.89
CA GLN A 218 2.84 9.19 26.13
C GLN A 218 3.73 9.62 24.98
N LYS A 219 5.03 9.75 25.27
CA LYS A 219 6.03 10.15 24.31
C LYS A 219 7.39 9.60 24.72
N PHE A 220 8.12 9.09 23.76
CA PHE A 220 9.49 8.64 23.92
C PHE A 220 10.37 9.38 22.92
N ARG A 221 11.50 9.90 23.37
CA ARG A 221 12.52 10.54 22.54
C ARG A 221 13.89 10.05 22.95
N SER A 222 14.74 9.82 21.97
CA SER A 222 16.12 9.40 22.22
C SER A 222 17.09 9.97 21.20
N PHE A 223 18.24 10.41 21.66
CA PHE A 223 19.39 10.86 20.89
C PHE A 223 20.48 9.81 21.02
N MET A 224 20.92 9.25 19.91
CA MET A 224 21.97 8.25 19.82
C MET A 224 23.19 8.85 19.13
N PHE A 225 24.37 8.58 19.68
CA PHE A 225 25.63 9.15 19.19
C PHE A 225 26.80 8.21 19.43
N SER A 226 27.82 8.28 18.56
CA SER A 226 29.01 7.45 18.66
C SER A 226 30.04 7.98 19.66
N ASP A 227 29.98 9.27 20.00
CA ASP A 227 30.91 9.97 20.88
C ASP A 227 30.19 11.09 21.64
N PHE A 228 30.14 11.00 22.97
CA PHE A 228 29.47 12.01 23.79
C PHE A 228 30.17 13.37 23.74
N LYS A 229 31.49 13.40 23.75
CA LYS A 229 32.24 14.67 23.73
C LYS A 229 31.94 15.46 22.48
N GLN A 230 31.96 14.79 21.32
CA GLN A 230 31.61 15.44 20.05
C GLN A 230 30.14 15.89 20.04
N PHE A 231 29.22 15.06 20.55
CA PHE A 231 27.81 15.42 20.65
C PHE A 231 27.60 16.67 21.52
N TYR A 232 28.28 16.74 22.66
CA TYR A 232 28.21 17.87 23.56
C TYR A 232 28.85 19.15 22.99
N GLU A 233 29.98 19.04 22.30
CA GLU A 233 30.60 20.15 21.55
C GLU A 233 29.63 20.71 20.49
N ASN A 234 28.93 19.84 19.77
CA ASN A 234 27.92 20.24 18.78
C ASN A 234 26.74 21.00 19.44
N ILE A 235 26.27 20.55 20.61
CA ILE A 235 25.25 21.26 21.38
C ILE A 235 25.73 22.68 21.76
N ARG A 236 26.95 22.80 22.29
CA ARG A 236 27.53 24.07 22.74
C ARG A 236 27.81 25.05 21.60
N GLN A 237 28.10 24.57 20.39
CA GLN A 237 28.21 25.43 19.21
C GLN A 237 26.89 26.17 18.90
N ASN A 238 25.75 25.55 19.22
CA ASN A 238 24.42 26.16 19.05
C ASN A 238 23.99 27.02 20.25
N ASP A 239 24.48 26.71 21.46
CA ASP A 239 24.21 27.47 22.67
C ASP A 239 25.40 27.44 23.61
N SER A 240 26.28 28.46 23.51
CA SER A 240 27.51 28.59 24.29
C SER A 240 27.29 28.84 25.78
N THR A 241 26.04 29.07 26.21
CA THR A 241 25.72 29.27 27.64
C THR A 241 25.65 27.96 28.42
N LEU A 242 25.52 26.83 27.68
CA LEU A 242 25.41 25.50 28.28
C LEU A 242 26.78 25.01 28.78
N GLN A 243 26.88 24.59 30.02
CA GLN A 243 28.06 23.94 30.56
C GLN A 243 27.74 23.08 31.77
N PHE A 244 28.49 21.97 31.87
CA PHE A 244 28.54 21.15 33.10
C PHE A 244 29.62 21.68 34.03
N ALA A 245 29.49 21.38 35.34
CA ALA A 245 30.64 21.40 36.22
C ALA A 245 31.61 20.29 35.80
N GLU A 246 32.93 20.51 35.92
CA GLU A 246 33.98 19.54 35.53
C GLU A 246 33.76 18.14 36.13
N SER A 247 33.23 18.06 37.34
CA SER A 247 32.91 16.80 38.03
C SER A 247 31.72 16.03 37.39
N ASP A 248 30.86 16.70 36.65
CA ASP A 248 29.62 16.12 36.13
C ASP A 248 29.82 15.52 34.73
N ASP A 249 30.89 15.94 34.06
CA ASP A 249 31.23 15.44 32.71
C ASP A 249 31.48 13.90 32.71
N PHE A 250 32.05 13.37 33.79
CA PHE A 250 32.32 11.92 33.90
C PHE A 250 31.07 11.04 33.83
N LEU A 251 29.91 11.52 34.29
CA LEU A 251 28.66 10.75 34.17
C LEU A 251 28.26 10.46 32.74
N PHE A 252 28.56 11.41 31.85
CA PHE A 252 28.11 11.35 30.45
C PHE A 252 29.17 10.77 29.51
N GLN A 253 30.47 10.72 29.88
CA GLN A 253 31.55 10.26 28.99
C GLN A 253 31.38 8.82 28.53
N THR A 254 30.71 7.97 29.29
CA THR A 254 30.42 6.58 28.94
C THR A 254 29.02 6.41 28.31
N THR A 255 28.31 7.50 28.11
CA THR A 255 26.94 7.48 27.56
C THR A 255 26.97 7.51 26.02
N ASP A 256 26.21 6.64 25.37
CA ASP A 256 26.03 6.64 23.93
C ASP A 256 24.56 6.88 23.50
N GLU A 257 23.66 7.00 24.46
CA GLU A 257 22.26 7.31 24.23
C GLU A 257 21.69 8.10 25.42
N ILE A 258 20.99 9.20 25.13
CA ILE A 258 20.27 10.00 26.11
C ILE A 258 18.85 10.27 25.61
N GLY A 259 17.85 10.14 26.47
CA GLY A 259 16.47 10.32 26.05
C GLY A 259 15.54 10.77 27.15
N SER A 260 14.28 11.02 26.77
CA SER A 260 13.19 11.32 27.69
C SER A 260 12.02 10.38 27.48
N ILE A 261 11.40 9.99 28.60
CA ILE A 261 10.25 9.09 28.70
C ILE A 261 9.13 9.87 29.36
N GLU A 262 8.09 10.22 28.62
CA GLU A 262 6.89 10.84 29.16
C GLU A 262 5.86 9.76 29.46
N THR A 263 5.45 9.64 30.72
CA THR A 263 4.40 8.74 31.20
C THR A 263 3.16 9.55 31.62
N SER A 264 2.12 8.86 32.10
CA SER A 264 0.95 9.54 32.68
C SER A 264 1.27 10.24 34.00
N ASN A 265 2.37 9.86 34.69
CA ASN A 265 2.77 10.37 36.01
C ASN A 265 3.83 11.47 35.91
N GLY A 266 4.36 11.76 34.71
CA GLY A 266 5.39 12.79 34.49
C GLY A 266 6.50 12.33 33.56
N THR A 267 7.63 13.02 33.59
CA THR A 267 8.74 12.82 32.66
C THR A 267 9.98 12.31 33.40
N ALA A 268 10.65 11.33 32.81
CA ALA A 268 11.98 10.87 33.19
C ALA A 268 12.99 11.18 32.12
N ILE A 269 14.26 11.37 32.50
CA ILE A 269 15.43 11.41 31.61
C ILE A 269 16.20 10.11 31.83
N ALA A 270 16.59 9.45 30.74
CA ALA A 270 17.30 8.18 30.81
C ALA A 270 18.60 8.23 30.02
N LEU A 271 19.63 7.59 30.54
CA LEU A 271 20.94 7.41 29.92
C LEU A 271 21.18 5.91 29.69
N HIS A 272 21.75 5.55 28.55
CA HIS A 272 22.34 4.23 28.35
C HIS A 272 23.87 4.38 28.47
N SER A 273 24.48 3.59 29.34
CA SER A 273 25.91 3.62 29.62
C SER A 273 26.59 2.41 29.00
N LEU A 274 27.71 2.64 28.31
CA LEU A 274 28.63 1.62 27.79
C LEU A 274 29.49 1.00 28.92
N ASP A 275 29.67 1.74 30.03
CA ASP A 275 30.35 1.27 31.24
C ASP A 275 29.61 1.77 32.50
N ILE A 276 28.64 0.98 32.95
CA ILE A 276 27.79 1.34 34.09
C ILE A 276 28.60 1.52 35.38
N ARG A 277 29.76 0.84 35.51
CA ARG A 277 30.60 0.96 36.73
C ARG A 277 31.24 2.35 36.80
N ALA A 278 31.81 2.80 35.67
CA ALA A 278 32.38 4.15 35.58
C ALA A 278 31.30 5.24 35.80
N SER A 279 30.09 5.05 35.25
CA SER A 279 28.97 5.96 35.49
C SER A 279 28.56 5.99 36.98
N LEU A 280 28.55 4.86 37.67
CA LEU A 280 28.23 4.78 39.09
C LEU A 280 29.34 5.38 39.99
N GLU A 281 30.59 5.31 39.57
CA GLU A 281 31.70 6.02 40.27
C GLU A 281 31.49 7.54 40.20
N ALA A 282 31.03 8.07 39.05
CA ALA A 282 30.68 9.48 38.90
C ALA A 282 29.49 9.90 39.82
N LEU A 283 28.62 8.95 40.16
CA LEU A 283 27.48 9.14 41.09
C LEU A 283 27.82 8.77 42.56
N SER A 284 29.06 8.41 42.87
CA SER A 284 29.44 7.91 44.22
C SER A 284 29.16 8.87 45.38
N GLY A 285 29.08 10.17 45.11
CA GLY A 285 28.64 11.18 46.07
C GLY A 285 27.12 11.27 46.28
N GLN A 286 26.32 10.54 45.49
CA GLN A 286 24.84 10.60 45.45
C GLN A 286 24.26 9.21 45.83
N VAL A 287 24.53 8.75 47.06
CA VAL A 287 24.20 7.38 47.48
C VAL A 287 23.08 7.29 48.53
N ASN A 288 22.32 8.36 48.72
CA ASN A 288 21.23 8.39 49.69
C ASN A 288 20.01 7.61 49.18
N VAL A 289 19.94 6.32 49.54
CA VAL A 289 18.81 5.45 49.19
C VAL A 289 17.59 5.83 50.02
N ILE A 290 16.55 6.34 49.36
CA ILE A 290 15.27 6.70 49.97
C ILE A 290 14.44 5.46 50.26
N LYS A 291 14.35 4.56 49.25
CA LYS A 291 13.64 3.27 49.36
C LYS A 291 14.13 2.28 48.32
N SER A 292 13.72 1.04 48.46
CA SER A 292 13.89 0.01 47.43
C SER A 292 12.53 -0.41 46.93
N PHE A 293 12.37 -0.41 45.58
CA PHE A 293 11.16 -0.86 44.92
C PHE A 293 11.49 -2.04 44.00
N ARG A 294 10.87 -3.20 44.23
CA ARG A 294 11.13 -4.45 43.50
C ARG A 294 12.61 -4.81 43.34
N SER A 295 13.37 -4.60 44.44
CA SER A 295 14.84 -4.81 44.54
C SER A 295 15.71 -3.76 43.84
N PHE A 296 15.14 -2.74 43.26
CA PHE A 296 15.87 -1.61 42.67
C PHE A 296 15.87 -0.43 43.66
N PRO A 297 17.04 0.15 43.97
CA PRO A 297 17.11 1.31 44.87
C PRO A 297 16.60 2.57 44.15
N ILE A 298 15.81 3.36 44.82
CA ILE A 298 15.47 4.74 44.44
C ILE A 298 16.33 5.64 45.30
N ILE A 299 17.19 6.41 44.66
CA ILE A 299 18.26 7.17 45.30
C ILE A 299 17.98 8.66 45.08
N ARG A 300 18.18 9.47 46.12
CA ARG A 300 18.07 10.91 46.04
C ARG A 300 19.19 11.48 45.18
N PHE A 301 18.87 12.45 44.35
CA PHE A 301 19.80 13.15 43.48
C PHE A 301 19.78 14.65 43.79
N ASP A 302 20.93 15.21 44.21
CA ASP A 302 21.01 16.59 44.70
C ASP A 302 21.48 17.62 43.64
N LYS A 303 21.69 17.17 42.38
CA LYS A 303 22.05 18.02 41.23
C LYS A 303 20.86 18.18 40.28
N ASP A 304 19.76 18.70 40.79
CA ASP A 304 18.43 18.74 40.16
C ASP A 304 18.39 19.40 38.77
N SER A 305 19.27 20.37 38.52
CA SER A 305 19.32 21.15 37.28
C SER A 305 20.37 20.72 36.26
N ILE A 306 21.08 19.59 36.48
CA ILE A 306 22.21 19.15 35.65
C ILE A 306 21.83 19.03 34.17
N PHE A 307 20.68 18.44 33.85
CA PHE A 307 20.23 18.28 32.49
C PHE A 307 19.85 19.61 31.80
N LYS A 308 19.25 20.54 32.58
CA LYS A 308 18.94 21.87 32.10
C LYS A 308 20.20 22.67 31.79
N GLN A 309 21.19 22.62 32.68
CA GLN A 309 22.46 23.34 32.50
C GLN A 309 23.31 22.77 31.38
N GLY A 310 23.31 21.45 31.19
CA GLY A 310 24.13 20.79 30.18
C GLY A 310 23.50 20.68 28.82
N PHE A 311 22.18 20.42 28.76
CA PHE A 311 21.51 20.09 27.49
C PHE A 311 20.47 21.14 27.05
N GLY A 312 20.10 22.06 27.92
CA GLY A 312 19.19 23.15 27.59
C GLY A 312 17.86 22.66 27.03
N ASN A 313 17.50 23.14 25.86
CA ASN A 313 16.24 22.82 25.21
C ASN A 313 16.23 21.49 24.43
N ILE A 314 17.33 20.74 24.39
CA ILE A 314 17.37 19.41 23.73
C ILE A 314 16.58 18.39 24.54
N LEU A 315 16.70 18.43 25.87
CA LEU A 315 15.94 17.61 26.80
C LEU A 315 14.77 18.40 27.40
N PRO A 316 13.77 17.73 27.98
CA PRO A 316 12.72 18.38 28.75
C PRO A 316 13.31 19.18 29.91
N ASN A 317 12.79 20.40 30.13
CA ASN A 317 13.17 21.22 31.26
C ASN A 317 12.47 20.74 32.51
N ILE A 318 13.03 19.70 33.14
CA ILE A 318 12.58 19.14 34.43
C ILE A 318 13.72 19.21 35.44
N GLU A 319 13.36 19.34 36.72
CA GLU A 319 14.27 19.25 37.85
C GLU A 319 14.25 17.80 38.37
N VAL A 320 15.38 17.12 38.33
CA VAL A 320 15.46 15.71 38.70
C VAL A 320 15.91 15.58 40.16
N SER A 321 15.11 14.95 40.99
CA SER A 321 15.36 14.78 42.43
C SER A 321 15.69 13.33 42.82
N PHE A 322 15.47 12.38 41.93
CA PHE A 322 15.68 10.96 42.18
C PHE A 322 16.26 10.26 40.97
N TYR A 323 16.99 9.16 41.21
CA TYR A 323 17.41 8.26 40.14
C TYR A 323 17.34 6.79 40.58
N THR A 324 17.34 5.91 39.61
CA THR A 324 17.51 4.46 39.74
C THR A 324 18.39 3.91 38.65
N VAL A 325 18.94 2.71 38.87
CA VAL A 325 19.78 2.01 37.89
C VAL A 325 19.10 0.70 37.49
N LEU A 326 18.94 0.48 36.18
CA LEU A 326 18.34 -0.70 35.56
C LEU A 326 19.36 -1.30 34.60
N ASP A 327 20.14 -2.28 35.01
CA ASP A 327 21.27 -2.84 34.25
C ASP A 327 22.23 -1.75 33.75
N ASN A 328 22.28 -1.47 32.46
CA ASN A 328 23.12 -0.42 31.87
C ASN A 328 22.41 0.93 31.70
N PHE A 329 21.27 1.09 32.34
CA PHE A 329 20.48 2.32 32.23
C PHE A 329 20.44 3.07 33.54
N ILE A 330 20.57 4.39 33.49
CA ILE A 330 20.39 5.28 34.63
C ILE A 330 19.18 6.17 34.32
N VAL A 331 18.17 6.13 35.18
CA VAL A 331 16.91 6.83 34.96
C VAL A 331 16.71 7.86 36.06
N PHE A 332 16.54 9.12 35.67
CA PHE A 332 16.34 10.27 36.52
C PHE A 332 14.92 10.80 36.42
N SER A 333 14.34 11.26 37.53
CA SER A 333 12.99 11.85 37.50
C SER A 333 12.81 12.88 38.62
N GLU A 334 11.75 13.68 38.48
CA GLU A 334 11.34 14.65 39.51
C GLU A 334 10.68 14.01 40.73
N ASN A 335 10.09 12.82 40.59
CA ASN A 335 9.43 12.11 41.66
C ASN A 335 9.61 10.59 41.57
N GLU A 336 9.41 9.93 42.74
CA GLU A 336 9.62 8.49 42.86
C GLU A 336 8.61 7.64 42.09
N THR A 337 7.37 8.12 41.92
CA THR A 337 6.28 7.36 41.26
C THR A 337 6.57 7.08 39.82
N ILE A 338 7.27 7.98 39.13
CA ILE A 338 7.70 7.77 37.72
C ILE A 338 8.72 6.64 37.67
N LEU A 339 9.70 6.62 38.58
CA LEU A 339 10.70 5.53 38.64
C LEU A 339 10.04 4.19 38.99
N GLU A 340 9.09 4.17 39.94
CA GLU A 340 8.32 2.95 40.24
C GLU A 340 7.54 2.40 39.05
N GLU A 341 6.95 3.28 38.26
CA GLU A 341 6.26 2.89 37.03
C GLU A 341 7.25 2.25 36.05
N ILE A 342 8.39 2.91 35.78
CA ILE A 342 9.41 2.41 34.84
C ILE A 342 9.99 1.08 35.36
N ILE A 343 10.36 0.98 36.63
CA ILE A 343 10.85 -0.27 37.26
C ILE A 343 9.80 -1.38 37.11
N SER A 344 8.53 -1.07 37.40
CA SER A 344 7.44 -2.04 37.33
C SER A 344 7.28 -2.60 35.92
N LYS A 345 7.30 -1.74 34.90
CA LYS A 345 7.18 -2.15 33.49
C LYS A 345 8.41 -2.93 33.02
N TYR A 346 9.60 -2.49 33.43
CA TYR A 346 10.87 -3.18 33.13
C TYR A 346 10.88 -4.61 33.68
N VAL A 347 10.61 -4.80 34.98
CA VAL A 347 10.57 -6.10 35.65
C VAL A 347 9.52 -7.02 35.02
N ASN A 348 8.36 -6.49 34.64
CA ASN A 348 7.28 -7.24 34.05
C ASN A 348 7.49 -7.48 32.52
N LYS A 349 8.60 -7.01 31.93
CA LYS A 349 8.90 -7.08 30.50
C LYS A 349 7.84 -6.42 29.62
N ASN A 350 7.19 -5.39 30.14
CA ASN A 350 6.19 -4.57 29.45
C ASN A 350 6.81 -3.26 28.93
N SER A 351 7.92 -3.38 28.21
CA SER A 351 8.61 -2.24 27.63
C SER A 351 8.14 -1.96 26.19
N LEU A 352 8.43 -0.77 25.71
CA LEU A 352 8.16 -0.33 24.33
C LEU A 352 8.80 -1.29 23.32
N ALA A 353 10.04 -1.70 23.53
CA ALA A 353 10.74 -2.67 22.67
C ALA A 353 10.05 -4.03 22.56
N LYS A 354 9.27 -4.43 23.59
CA LYS A 354 8.50 -5.69 23.59
C LYS A 354 7.05 -5.51 23.09
N SER A 355 6.61 -4.28 22.88
CA SER A 355 5.28 -3.97 22.36
C SER A 355 5.14 -4.41 20.90
N ALA A 356 4.13 -5.21 20.59
CA ALA A 356 3.91 -5.73 19.24
C ALA A 356 3.62 -4.61 18.22
N SER A 357 2.97 -3.52 18.62
CA SER A 357 2.75 -2.34 17.76
C SER A 357 4.06 -1.66 17.39
N TYR A 358 4.95 -1.47 18.38
CA TYR A 358 6.27 -0.86 18.14
C TYR A 358 7.17 -1.76 17.28
N GLN A 359 7.20 -3.06 17.55
CA GLN A 359 7.95 -4.02 16.74
C GLN A 359 7.50 -4.06 15.27
N THR A 360 6.19 -3.88 15.03
CA THR A 360 5.67 -3.79 13.66
C THR A 360 6.18 -2.55 12.95
N ILE A 361 6.26 -1.43 13.64
CA ILE A 361 6.78 -0.16 13.11
C ILE A 361 8.30 -0.26 12.87
N GLN A 362 9.05 -0.81 13.82
CA GLN A 362 10.51 -0.95 13.70
C GLN A 362 10.95 -1.80 12.51
N LYS A 363 10.19 -2.82 12.11
CA LYS A 363 10.48 -3.62 10.90
C LYS A 363 10.50 -2.80 9.60
N THR A 364 9.90 -1.62 9.59
CA THR A 364 9.78 -0.74 8.42
C THR A 364 10.77 0.42 8.48
N LEU A 365 11.17 0.82 9.67
CA LEU A 365 12.11 1.88 9.92
C LEU A 365 13.56 1.35 9.86
N SER A 366 14.54 2.26 9.93
CA SER A 366 15.95 1.88 10.02
C SER A 366 16.28 1.33 11.41
N ASP A 367 17.18 0.34 11.47
CA ASP A 367 17.68 -0.19 12.75
C ASP A 367 18.51 0.85 13.49
N GLU A 368 19.32 1.65 12.77
CA GLU A 368 20.16 2.69 13.33
C GLU A 368 19.58 4.08 13.02
N ALA A 369 19.66 4.97 14.00
CA ALA A 369 19.23 6.35 13.88
C ALA A 369 20.12 7.27 14.75
N SER A 370 20.10 8.58 14.47
CA SER A 370 20.69 9.61 15.32
C SER A 370 19.67 10.14 16.34
N TYR A 371 18.39 10.11 15.98
CA TYR A 371 17.27 10.48 16.84
C TYR A 371 16.05 9.64 16.51
N ILE A 372 15.28 9.29 17.53
CA ILE A 372 13.98 8.65 17.41
C ILE A 372 12.94 9.35 18.29
N GLU A 373 11.75 9.52 17.78
CA GLU A 373 10.59 9.99 18.52
C GLU A 373 9.41 9.06 18.28
N THR A 374 8.82 8.55 19.37
CA THR A 374 7.63 7.70 19.33
C THR A 374 6.51 8.37 20.11
N LEU A 375 5.33 8.45 19.48
CA LEU A 375 4.16 9.16 20.00
C LEU A 375 3.03 8.20 20.31
N SER A 376 2.38 8.39 21.46
CA SER A 376 1.08 7.78 21.72
C SER A 376 0.00 8.36 20.81
N ALA A 377 -1.15 7.72 20.74
CA ALA A 377 -2.30 8.24 20.00
C ALA A 377 -2.69 9.67 20.45
N ASN A 378 -2.63 9.95 21.74
CA ASN A 378 -2.93 11.28 22.27
C ASN A 378 -1.94 12.34 21.77
N GLN A 379 -0.65 12.06 21.85
CA GLN A 379 0.39 12.99 21.36
C GLN A 379 0.33 13.18 19.84
N LEU A 380 -0.01 12.11 19.11
CA LEU A 380 -0.23 12.20 17.68
C LEU A 380 -1.44 13.07 17.34
N ALA A 381 -2.55 12.99 18.09
CA ALA A 381 -3.71 13.88 17.93
C ALA A 381 -3.33 15.35 18.16
N ILE A 382 -2.63 15.64 19.29
CA ILE A 382 -2.17 16.99 19.61
C ILE A 382 -1.29 17.55 18.49
N LEU A 383 -0.35 16.74 17.99
CA LEU A 383 0.55 17.14 16.91
C LEU A 383 -0.20 17.40 15.60
N SER A 384 -1.11 16.49 15.23
CA SER A 384 -1.92 16.62 14.01
C SER A 384 -2.80 17.87 14.05
N ASN A 385 -3.47 18.13 15.18
CA ASN A 385 -4.31 19.30 15.38
C ASN A 385 -3.49 20.61 15.29
N LYS A 386 -2.29 20.62 15.87
CA LYS A 386 -1.39 21.77 15.82
C LYS A 386 -0.88 22.06 14.40
N LEU A 387 -0.54 21.01 13.62
CA LEU A 387 0.01 21.17 12.28
C LEU A 387 -1.05 21.45 11.21
N LEU A 388 -2.20 20.81 11.32
CA LEU A 388 -3.23 20.84 10.29
C LEU A 388 -4.42 21.73 10.63
N GLY A 389 -4.49 22.24 11.87
CA GLY A 389 -5.62 23.06 12.35
C GLY A 389 -6.93 22.26 12.45
N THR A 390 -6.85 20.97 12.75
CA THR A 390 -7.99 20.03 12.85
C THR A 390 -8.41 19.83 14.30
N ASP A 391 -9.55 19.15 14.50
CA ASP A 391 -10.10 18.78 15.81
C ASP A 391 -10.15 17.24 15.97
N ILE A 392 -9.04 16.57 15.64
CA ILE A 392 -8.94 15.11 15.76
C ILE A 392 -8.96 14.72 17.24
N THR A 393 -9.91 13.87 17.62
CA THR A 393 -10.04 13.35 18.99
C THR A 393 -9.10 12.15 19.21
N THR A 394 -8.63 12.00 20.46
CA THR A 394 -7.78 10.84 20.85
C THR A 394 -8.46 9.50 20.56
N GLU A 395 -9.78 9.40 20.73
CA GLU A 395 -10.53 8.15 20.46
C GLU A 395 -10.50 7.78 18.98
N ALA A 396 -10.64 8.76 18.07
CA ALA A 396 -10.59 8.52 16.63
C ALA A 396 -9.22 8.02 16.17
N ILE A 397 -8.14 8.46 16.82
CA ILE A 397 -6.76 8.13 16.46
C ILE A 397 -6.15 7.02 17.33
N LYS A 398 -6.88 6.50 18.32
CA LYS A 398 -6.44 5.47 19.26
C LYS A 398 -5.77 4.24 18.62
N PRO A 399 -6.19 3.76 17.43
CA PRO A 399 -5.52 2.64 16.77
C PRO A 399 -4.09 2.94 16.26
N PHE A 400 -3.66 4.20 16.22
CA PHE A 400 -2.36 4.64 15.69
C PHE A 400 -1.31 4.82 16.81
N GLN A 401 -1.22 3.86 17.70
CA GLN A 401 -0.27 3.87 18.82
C GLN A 401 1.17 3.67 18.33
N ASN A 402 2.12 4.24 19.08
CA ASN A 402 3.55 4.11 18.82
C ASN A 402 4.02 4.60 17.46
N SER A 403 3.31 5.59 16.87
CA SER A 403 3.76 6.26 15.65
C SER A 403 5.17 6.81 15.84
N SER A 404 6.10 6.44 14.94
CA SER A 404 7.51 6.72 15.14
C SER A 404 8.12 7.50 13.99
N PHE A 405 9.03 8.39 14.33
CA PHE A 405 9.82 9.20 13.41
C PHE A 405 11.30 9.07 13.76
N GLN A 406 12.15 8.99 12.74
CA GLN A 406 13.59 8.88 12.89
C GLN A 406 14.32 9.96 12.11
N ILE A 407 15.40 10.44 12.68
CA ILE A 407 16.39 11.29 12.02
C ILE A 407 17.67 10.49 11.92
N ILE A 408 18.21 10.40 10.71
CA ILE A 408 19.43 9.65 10.43
C ILE A 408 20.41 10.61 9.75
N LYS A 409 21.52 10.87 10.42
CA LYS A 409 22.63 11.65 9.84
C LYS A 409 23.50 10.72 9.01
N ASP A 410 23.67 11.05 7.73
CA ASP A 410 24.53 10.36 6.81
C ASP A 410 25.36 11.37 6.03
N ASP A 411 26.66 11.39 6.27
CA ASP A 411 27.61 12.36 5.73
C ASP A 411 27.08 13.82 5.81
N ASN A 412 26.74 14.41 4.66
CA ASN A 412 26.23 15.78 4.55
C ASN A 412 24.70 15.85 4.49
N THR A 413 24.00 14.73 4.67
CA THR A 413 22.54 14.66 4.52
C THR A 413 21.91 14.22 5.83
N VAL A 414 20.78 14.81 6.16
CA VAL A 414 19.95 14.40 7.30
C VAL A 414 18.64 13.84 6.76
N HIS A 415 18.46 12.55 6.92
CA HIS A 415 17.25 11.85 6.50
C HIS A 415 16.17 11.93 7.56
N LEU A 416 14.92 12.04 7.10
CA LEU A 416 13.70 11.92 7.91
C LEU A 416 12.92 10.70 7.44
N ASN A 417 12.76 9.72 8.33
CA ASN A 417 11.89 8.59 8.12
C ASN A 417 10.76 8.62 9.15
N GLY A 418 9.61 8.06 8.81
CA GLY A 418 8.52 7.97 9.76
C GLY A 418 7.45 6.99 9.31
N LEU A 419 6.73 6.43 10.30
CA LEU A 419 5.61 5.56 10.06
C LEU A 419 4.50 5.84 11.09
N ILE A 420 3.33 6.16 10.58
CA ILE A 420 2.07 6.20 11.31
C ILE A 420 1.26 5.02 10.79
N GLN A 421 1.01 4.02 11.64
CA GLN A 421 0.31 2.80 11.23
C GLN A 421 -0.79 2.43 12.20
N LYS A 422 -1.95 2.09 11.67
CA LYS A 422 -3.05 1.53 12.45
C LYS A 422 -2.65 0.14 12.95
N TYR A 423 -2.42 0.05 14.26
CA TYR A 423 -2.15 -1.24 14.90
C TYR A 423 -3.46 -2.01 15.12
N ARG A 424 -3.46 -3.24 14.69
CA ARG A 424 -4.49 -4.22 15.04
C ARG A 424 -3.79 -5.32 15.83
N PRO A 425 -4.15 -5.55 17.12
CA PRO A 425 -3.58 -6.67 17.85
C PRO A 425 -3.86 -7.96 17.07
N PRO A 426 -2.91 -8.90 17.00
CA PRO A 426 -3.19 -10.22 16.46
C PRO A 426 -4.38 -10.78 17.24
N SER A 427 -5.48 -11.06 16.56
CA SER A 427 -6.56 -11.79 17.20
C SER A 427 -6.02 -13.19 17.54
N ASP A 428 -6.46 -13.75 18.65
CA ASP A 428 -6.11 -15.11 19.08
C ASP A 428 -6.05 -16.03 17.85
N SER A 429 -4.89 -16.69 17.71
CA SER A 429 -4.53 -17.58 16.62
C SER A 429 -5.70 -18.43 16.14
N LYS A 430 -6.20 -18.21 14.96
CA LYS A 430 -7.20 -18.91 14.13
C LYS A 430 -8.39 -18.05 13.67
N LYS A 431 -8.29 -16.72 13.64
CA LYS A 431 -9.41 -15.88 13.18
C LYS A 431 -9.07 -15.18 11.86
N VAL A 432 -10.10 -14.95 11.07
CA VAL A 432 -10.04 -14.12 9.88
C VAL A 432 -9.95 -12.65 10.29
N THR A 433 -9.03 -11.91 9.70
CA THR A 433 -8.84 -10.48 10.01
C THR A 433 -9.03 -9.65 8.76
N GLU A 434 -9.85 -8.60 8.83
CA GLU A 434 -9.95 -7.61 7.77
C GLU A 434 -8.64 -6.83 7.66
N LEU A 435 -8.01 -6.80 6.49
CA LEU A 435 -6.81 -6.00 6.23
C LEU A 435 -7.18 -4.56 5.86
N PHE A 436 -8.10 -4.40 4.92
CA PHE A 436 -8.62 -3.09 4.53
C PHE A 436 -9.97 -3.20 3.84
N SER A 437 -10.68 -2.09 3.79
CA SER A 437 -11.81 -1.85 2.91
C SER A 437 -11.60 -0.54 2.16
N ILE A 438 -11.87 -0.55 0.85
CA ILE A 438 -11.74 0.64 -0.01
C ILE A 438 -12.98 0.83 -0.86
N SER A 439 -13.33 2.08 -1.13
CA SER A 439 -14.42 2.45 -2.02
C SER A 439 -13.88 2.93 -3.37
N LEU A 440 -14.48 2.47 -4.45
CA LEU A 440 -14.22 2.94 -5.82
C LEU A 440 -15.13 4.12 -6.18
N ASP A 441 -15.02 4.61 -7.41
CA ASP A 441 -15.77 5.82 -7.84
C ASP A 441 -17.15 5.50 -8.39
N ALA A 442 -17.48 4.22 -8.57
CA ALA A 442 -18.75 3.75 -9.09
C ALA A 442 -18.99 2.29 -8.70
N PRO A 443 -20.24 1.81 -8.77
CA PRO A 443 -20.59 0.43 -8.49
C PRO A 443 -19.73 -0.59 -9.25
N ILE A 444 -19.29 -1.62 -8.53
CA ILE A 444 -18.43 -2.67 -9.05
C ILE A 444 -19.25 -3.68 -9.84
N ILE A 445 -18.80 -4.06 -11.01
CA ILE A 445 -19.32 -5.19 -11.79
C ILE A 445 -18.35 -6.37 -11.74
N GLY A 446 -18.91 -7.57 -11.74
CA GLY A 446 -18.11 -8.81 -11.62
C GLY A 446 -17.49 -8.99 -10.25
N ASN A 447 -16.40 -9.74 -10.19
CA ASN A 447 -15.68 -10.07 -8.97
C ASN A 447 -14.28 -9.45 -8.99
N ALA A 448 -13.77 -9.10 -7.82
CA ALA A 448 -12.37 -8.75 -7.67
C ALA A 448 -11.49 -10.00 -7.86
N GLN A 449 -10.31 -9.84 -8.42
CA GLN A 449 -9.41 -10.94 -8.74
C GLN A 449 -7.96 -10.58 -8.41
N PHE A 450 -7.21 -11.51 -7.84
CA PHE A 450 -5.78 -11.37 -7.65
C PHE A 450 -5.01 -11.62 -8.95
N ILE A 451 -4.03 -10.78 -9.20
CA ILE A 451 -3.06 -10.94 -10.27
C ILE A 451 -1.64 -10.81 -9.74
N SER A 452 -0.73 -11.59 -10.30
CA SER A 452 0.67 -11.63 -9.87
C SER A 452 1.42 -10.36 -10.28
N ASN A 453 2.11 -9.77 -9.31
CA ASN A 453 3.01 -8.66 -9.50
C ASN A 453 4.44 -9.19 -9.68
N HIS A 454 4.92 -9.22 -10.92
CA HIS A 454 6.24 -9.78 -11.23
C HIS A 454 7.44 -8.97 -10.67
N GLN A 455 7.23 -7.76 -10.16
CA GLN A 455 8.29 -6.94 -9.56
C GLN A 455 8.44 -7.24 -8.07
N THR A 456 7.33 -7.28 -7.32
CA THR A 456 7.34 -7.50 -5.87
C THR A 456 7.18 -8.97 -5.49
N LYS A 457 6.80 -9.84 -6.46
CA LYS A 457 6.36 -11.23 -6.27
C LYS A 457 5.07 -11.39 -5.46
N GLN A 458 4.46 -10.30 -5.06
CA GLN A 458 3.16 -10.23 -4.39
C GLN A 458 2.01 -10.26 -5.40
N LYS A 459 0.78 -10.05 -4.95
CA LYS A 459 -0.39 -9.91 -5.80
C LYS A 459 -0.89 -8.47 -5.78
N ASP A 460 -1.44 -8.04 -6.90
CA ASP A 460 -2.30 -6.86 -7.00
C ASP A 460 -3.75 -7.33 -7.23
N ILE A 461 -4.72 -6.46 -7.08
CA ILE A 461 -6.15 -6.75 -7.29
C ILE A 461 -6.59 -6.03 -8.55
N VAL A 462 -7.30 -6.75 -9.42
CA VAL A 462 -7.95 -6.18 -10.59
C VAL A 462 -9.47 -6.25 -10.44
N VAL A 463 -10.16 -5.16 -10.79
CA VAL A 463 -11.62 -5.06 -10.70
C VAL A 463 -12.13 -4.01 -11.68
N GLN A 464 -13.40 -4.14 -12.11
CA GLN A 464 -14.05 -3.21 -13.03
C GLN A 464 -15.31 -2.62 -12.41
N ASP A 465 -15.61 -1.34 -12.73
CA ASP A 465 -16.86 -0.67 -12.35
C ASP A 465 -17.87 -0.60 -13.50
N ILE A 466 -19.10 -0.19 -13.21
CA ILE A 466 -20.20 -0.03 -14.19
C ILE A 466 -19.93 1.06 -15.24
N LYS A 467 -18.99 1.97 -14.97
CA LYS A 467 -18.54 2.96 -15.94
C LYS A 467 -17.46 2.40 -16.87
N ASN A 468 -17.21 1.09 -16.81
CA ASN A 468 -16.15 0.39 -17.55
C ASN A 468 -14.74 0.91 -17.26
N GLN A 469 -14.50 1.40 -16.04
CA GLN A 469 -13.15 1.65 -15.56
C GLN A 469 -12.58 0.36 -14.98
N LEU A 470 -11.42 -0.04 -15.48
CA LEU A 470 -10.62 -1.12 -14.94
C LEU A 470 -9.63 -0.54 -13.95
N TYR A 471 -9.61 -1.07 -12.73
CA TYR A 471 -8.71 -0.65 -11.65
C TYR A 471 -7.63 -1.70 -11.42
N LEU A 472 -6.41 -1.24 -11.18
CA LEU A 472 -5.36 -2.03 -10.54
C LEU A 472 -5.10 -1.47 -9.15
N ILE A 473 -5.23 -2.32 -8.14
CA ILE A 473 -5.12 -1.97 -6.73
C ILE A 473 -4.04 -2.86 -6.11
N SER A 474 -3.16 -2.31 -5.28
CA SER A 474 -2.17 -3.13 -4.57
C SER A 474 -2.81 -4.00 -3.48
N ASN A 475 -2.08 -5.01 -3.00
CA ASN A 475 -2.46 -5.81 -1.82
C ASN A 475 -2.53 -5.01 -0.50
N GLN A 476 -2.20 -3.72 -0.55
CA GLN A 476 -2.35 -2.78 0.56
C GLN A 476 -3.52 -1.81 0.36
N GLY A 477 -4.36 -2.03 -0.65
CA GLY A 477 -5.55 -1.21 -0.94
C GLY A 477 -5.26 0.11 -1.66
N VAL A 478 -4.07 0.29 -2.24
CA VAL A 478 -3.73 1.51 -2.98
C VAL A 478 -4.07 1.36 -4.45
N VAL A 479 -4.91 2.25 -4.99
CA VAL A 479 -5.21 2.28 -6.42
C VAL A 479 -3.97 2.73 -7.19
N ARG A 480 -3.41 1.85 -8.00
CA ARG A 480 -2.21 2.10 -8.80
C ARG A 480 -2.53 2.88 -10.07
N TRP A 481 -3.60 2.49 -10.74
CA TRP A 481 -4.11 3.17 -11.93
C TRP A 481 -5.54 2.74 -12.24
N LYS A 482 -6.19 3.52 -13.10
CA LYS A 482 -7.48 3.23 -13.74
C LYS A 482 -7.34 3.33 -15.24
N LYS A 483 -8.08 2.49 -15.97
CA LYS A 483 -8.15 2.52 -17.43
C LYS A 483 -9.57 2.32 -17.91
N LYS A 484 -10.06 3.25 -18.72
CA LYS A 484 -11.33 3.11 -19.43
C LYS A 484 -11.18 2.04 -20.50
N ILE A 485 -12.06 1.04 -20.49
CA ILE A 485 -12.18 0.02 -21.53
C ILE A 485 -13.54 0.10 -22.21
N SER A 486 -13.74 -0.63 -23.32
CA SER A 486 -14.89 -0.45 -24.20
C SER A 486 -16.21 -0.92 -23.61
N ALA A 487 -16.20 -1.99 -22.80
CA ALA A 487 -17.38 -2.67 -22.28
C ALA A 487 -17.00 -3.56 -21.06
N PRO A 488 -17.94 -4.21 -20.38
CA PRO A 488 -17.66 -5.19 -19.34
C PRO A 488 -16.74 -6.30 -19.81
N ILE A 489 -15.84 -6.74 -18.92
CA ILE A 489 -14.95 -7.89 -19.16
C ILE A 489 -15.80 -9.16 -19.12
N LEU A 490 -15.61 -10.04 -20.09
CA LEU A 490 -16.20 -11.36 -20.11
C LEU A 490 -15.29 -12.36 -19.40
N GLY A 491 -15.70 -12.81 -18.22
CA GLY A 491 -14.95 -13.76 -17.40
C GLY A 491 -13.75 -13.14 -16.66
N ASP A 492 -12.69 -13.93 -16.46
CA ASP A 492 -11.55 -13.56 -15.66
C ASP A 492 -10.43 -12.89 -16.47
N VAL A 493 -9.69 -11.97 -15.84
CA VAL A 493 -8.44 -11.43 -16.37
C VAL A 493 -7.35 -12.48 -16.21
N LYS A 494 -6.72 -12.89 -17.31
CA LYS A 494 -5.63 -13.87 -17.33
C LYS A 494 -4.29 -13.17 -17.45
N GLN A 495 -3.22 -13.82 -16.99
CA GLN A 495 -1.86 -13.30 -17.12
C GLN A 495 -1.01 -14.14 -18.05
N ILE A 496 -0.20 -13.47 -18.86
CA ILE A 496 0.72 -14.09 -19.80
C ILE A 496 2.09 -13.39 -19.73
N ASP A 497 3.15 -14.11 -20.10
CA ASP A 497 4.47 -13.54 -20.37
C ASP A 497 4.71 -13.54 -21.89
N LEU A 498 4.10 -12.57 -22.56
CA LEU A 498 4.08 -12.48 -24.02
C LEU A 498 5.50 -12.33 -24.62
N PHE A 499 6.38 -11.64 -23.90
CA PHE A 499 7.74 -11.34 -24.32
C PHE A 499 8.79 -12.34 -23.79
N LYS A 500 8.38 -13.35 -23.04
CA LYS A 500 9.27 -14.39 -22.47
C LYS A 500 10.39 -13.84 -21.59
N ASN A 501 10.14 -12.74 -20.91
CA ASN A 501 11.13 -12.01 -20.10
C ASN A 501 10.77 -11.92 -18.62
N GLY A 502 9.77 -12.69 -18.18
CA GLY A 502 9.28 -12.69 -16.80
C GLY A 502 8.33 -11.54 -16.45
N ARG A 503 8.12 -10.57 -17.37
CA ARG A 503 7.19 -9.46 -17.17
C ARG A 503 5.79 -9.87 -17.62
N LEU A 504 4.84 -9.91 -16.69
CA LEU A 504 3.48 -10.36 -16.96
C LEU A 504 2.62 -9.25 -17.56
N GLN A 505 1.75 -9.64 -18.51
CA GLN A 505 0.71 -8.82 -19.09
C GLN A 505 -0.66 -9.40 -18.72
N MET A 506 -1.66 -8.55 -18.53
CA MET A 506 -3.06 -8.91 -18.38
C MET A 506 -3.67 -9.12 -19.77
N VAL A 507 -4.42 -10.21 -19.95
CA VAL A 507 -5.14 -10.50 -21.15
C VAL A 507 -6.60 -10.86 -20.86
N PHE A 508 -7.53 -10.22 -21.53
CA PHE A 508 -8.97 -10.42 -21.38
C PHE A 508 -9.72 -9.92 -22.60
N ASN A 509 -10.98 -10.23 -22.70
CA ASN A 509 -11.86 -9.68 -23.74
C ASN A 509 -13.08 -8.99 -23.14
N THR A 510 -13.62 -8.09 -23.92
CA THR A 510 -14.99 -7.57 -23.83
C THR A 510 -15.82 -8.13 -24.97
N GLU A 511 -17.06 -7.75 -25.11
CA GLU A 511 -17.94 -8.19 -26.22
C GLU A 511 -17.39 -7.90 -27.62
N ASN A 512 -16.48 -6.93 -27.78
CA ASN A 512 -15.99 -6.53 -29.10
C ASN A 512 -14.49 -6.19 -29.16
N HIS A 513 -13.73 -6.42 -28.07
CA HIS A 513 -12.29 -6.20 -28.06
C HIS A 513 -11.54 -7.31 -27.31
N LEU A 514 -10.35 -7.63 -27.79
CA LEU A 514 -9.36 -8.44 -27.09
C LEU A 514 -8.22 -7.55 -26.64
N TYR A 515 -8.05 -7.40 -25.33
CA TYR A 515 -7.03 -6.55 -24.71
C TYR A 515 -5.81 -7.34 -24.27
N ILE A 516 -4.64 -6.73 -24.43
CA ILE A 516 -3.43 -7.09 -23.67
C ILE A 516 -2.86 -5.81 -23.07
N LEU A 517 -2.78 -5.75 -21.75
CA LEU A 517 -2.28 -4.60 -21.02
C LEU A 517 -1.00 -4.96 -20.26
N ASP A 518 -0.05 -4.03 -20.24
CA ASP A 518 1.09 -4.15 -19.35
C ASP A 518 0.69 -3.84 -17.90
N ARG A 519 1.63 -3.97 -16.96
CA ARG A 519 1.41 -3.69 -15.56
C ARG A 519 0.95 -2.25 -15.27
N PHE A 520 1.27 -1.30 -16.15
CA PHE A 520 0.91 0.11 -16.00
C PHE A 520 -0.39 0.48 -16.71
N GLY A 521 -1.17 -0.52 -17.17
CA GLY A 521 -2.43 -0.32 -17.89
C GLY A 521 -2.27 0.13 -19.35
N ARG A 522 -1.06 0.09 -19.92
CA ARG A 522 -0.80 0.49 -21.30
C ARG A 522 -1.06 -0.66 -22.25
N ASP A 523 -1.59 -0.33 -23.42
CA ASP A 523 -1.84 -1.31 -24.48
C ASP A 523 -0.54 -1.90 -25.02
N VAL A 524 -0.55 -3.21 -25.33
CA VAL A 524 0.65 -3.96 -25.72
C VAL A 524 0.58 -4.40 -27.17
N GLY A 525 1.54 -3.97 -27.99
CA GLY A 525 1.70 -4.42 -29.36
C GLY A 525 0.54 -4.02 -30.28
N ALA A 526 -0.10 -5.01 -30.91
CA ALA A 526 -1.23 -4.79 -31.80
C ALA A 526 -2.59 -4.72 -31.07
N PHE A 527 -2.58 -4.85 -29.74
CA PHE A 527 -3.80 -4.87 -28.93
C PHE A 527 -4.17 -3.47 -28.42
N PRO A 528 -5.48 -3.17 -28.23
CA PRO A 528 -6.61 -4.10 -28.36
C PRO A 528 -6.96 -4.43 -29.83
N LEU A 529 -7.27 -5.70 -30.09
CA LEU A 529 -7.88 -6.10 -31.33
C LEU A 529 -9.38 -5.79 -31.27
N LYS A 530 -9.91 -5.11 -32.28
CA LYS A 530 -11.32 -4.80 -32.43
C LYS A 530 -12.00 -5.83 -33.31
N PHE A 531 -13.15 -6.33 -32.90
CA PHE A 531 -13.97 -7.30 -33.63
C PHE A 531 -15.24 -6.62 -34.13
N LYS A 532 -15.66 -7.03 -35.32
CA LYS A 532 -16.89 -6.54 -35.94
C LYS A 532 -18.12 -7.25 -35.36
N ASP A 533 -17.98 -8.56 -35.13
CA ASP A 533 -19.02 -9.39 -34.55
C ASP A 533 -18.79 -9.57 -33.04
N GLU A 534 -19.86 -9.76 -32.29
CA GLU A 534 -19.83 -9.86 -30.83
C GLU A 534 -19.09 -11.13 -30.36
N ILE A 535 -18.18 -10.97 -29.42
CA ILE A 535 -17.55 -12.07 -28.68
C ILE A 535 -18.54 -12.55 -27.62
N SER A 536 -18.96 -13.80 -27.70
CA SER A 536 -20.05 -14.35 -26.91
C SER A 536 -19.60 -15.14 -25.67
N GLN A 537 -18.29 -15.42 -25.51
CA GLN A 537 -17.73 -16.20 -24.40
C GLN A 537 -16.44 -15.56 -23.85
N PRO A 538 -16.11 -15.83 -22.58
CA PRO A 538 -14.81 -15.49 -22.03
C PRO A 538 -13.63 -16.00 -22.83
N LEU A 539 -12.55 -15.22 -22.88
CA LEU A 539 -11.34 -15.57 -23.61
C LEU A 539 -10.70 -16.85 -23.11
N ALA A 540 -10.44 -17.78 -24.02
CA ALA A 540 -9.62 -18.94 -23.72
C ALA A 540 -8.16 -18.70 -24.13
N VAL A 541 -7.23 -18.87 -23.19
CA VAL A 541 -5.79 -18.65 -23.38
C VAL A 541 -5.06 -19.98 -23.22
N PHE A 542 -4.31 -20.38 -24.24
CA PHE A 542 -3.61 -21.68 -24.25
C PHE A 542 -2.10 -21.46 -24.41
N ASP A 543 -1.33 -22.18 -23.62
CA ASP A 543 0.11 -22.40 -23.79
C ASP A 543 0.36 -23.92 -23.85
N TYR A 544 0.15 -24.51 -25.02
CA TYR A 544 0.16 -25.96 -25.20
C TYR A 544 1.45 -26.64 -24.73
N ASP A 545 2.58 -26.03 -25.02
CA ASP A 545 3.89 -26.62 -24.79
C ASP A 545 4.63 -26.01 -23.60
N LYS A 546 3.94 -25.15 -22.82
CA LYS A 546 4.50 -24.38 -21.68
C LYS A 546 5.77 -23.58 -22.05
N ASN A 547 5.83 -23.13 -23.30
CA ASN A 547 6.95 -22.37 -23.86
C ASN A 547 6.62 -20.90 -24.14
N ARG A 548 5.48 -20.42 -23.57
CA ARG A 548 4.97 -19.05 -23.69
C ARG A 548 4.62 -18.65 -25.15
N ASN A 549 4.26 -19.63 -25.98
CA ASN A 549 3.69 -19.40 -27.31
C ASN A 549 2.16 -19.43 -27.23
N TYR A 550 1.62 -18.35 -26.69
CA TYR A 550 0.20 -18.25 -26.39
C TYR A 550 -0.70 -18.32 -27.62
N ARG A 551 -1.89 -18.91 -27.42
CA ARG A 551 -2.99 -18.92 -28.37
C ARG A 551 -4.22 -18.37 -27.67
N PHE A 552 -4.88 -17.43 -28.33
CA PHE A 552 -6.09 -16.78 -27.86
C PHE A 552 -7.25 -17.30 -28.68
N LEU A 553 -8.15 -18.04 -28.06
CA LEU A 553 -9.33 -18.57 -28.74
C LEU A 553 -10.53 -17.71 -28.37
N VAL A 554 -11.05 -17.02 -29.39
CA VAL A 554 -12.19 -16.10 -29.29
C VAL A 554 -13.41 -16.82 -29.87
N THR A 555 -14.54 -16.75 -29.16
CA THR A 555 -15.81 -17.34 -29.54
C THR A 555 -16.79 -16.25 -29.98
N GLN A 556 -17.28 -16.30 -31.22
CA GLN A 556 -18.28 -15.38 -31.77
C GLN A 556 -19.51 -16.18 -32.18
N GLY A 557 -20.47 -16.35 -31.25
CA GLY A 557 -21.65 -17.18 -31.50
C GLY A 557 -21.32 -18.64 -31.79
N SER A 558 -21.26 -19.02 -33.05
CA SER A 558 -20.84 -20.35 -33.50
C SER A 558 -19.38 -20.39 -33.96
N ASP A 559 -18.72 -19.26 -34.17
CA ASP A 559 -17.37 -19.26 -34.71
C ASP A 559 -16.29 -19.31 -33.62
N LEU A 560 -15.26 -20.12 -33.88
CA LEU A 560 -14.04 -20.20 -33.08
C LEU A 560 -12.86 -19.63 -33.86
N LEU A 561 -12.32 -18.51 -33.37
CA LEU A 561 -11.21 -17.83 -34.03
C LEU A 561 -9.96 -17.90 -33.12
N MET A 562 -8.89 -18.50 -33.62
CA MET A 562 -7.65 -18.61 -32.88
C MET A 562 -6.64 -17.56 -33.31
N TYR A 563 -6.18 -16.74 -32.37
CA TYR A 563 -5.16 -15.73 -32.58
C TYR A 563 -3.84 -16.10 -31.89
N ASN A 564 -2.74 -15.63 -32.43
CA ASN A 564 -1.42 -15.76 -31.82
C ASN A 564 -1.05 -14.49 -30.99
N GLY A 565 0.09 -14.53 -30.30
CA GLY A 565 0.57 -13.39 -29.50
C GLY A 565 0.90 -12.11 -30.28
N LYS A 566 0.90 -12.15 -31.62
CA LYS A 566 1.05 -10.97 -32.47
C LYS A 566 -0.30 -10.44 -33.01
N GLY A 567 -1.41 -10.96 -32.50
CA GLY A 567 -2.76 -10.58 -32.96
C GLY A 567 -3.15 -11.11 -34.33
N LYS A 568 -2.42 -12.08 -34.88
CA LYS A 568 -2.70 -12.66 -36.20
C LYS A 568 -3.47 -13.97 -36.08
N LEU A 569 -4.45 -14.17 -36.94
CA LEU A 569 -5.24 -15.41 -37.05
C LEU A 569 -4.34 -16.61 -37.36
N VAL A 570 -4.56 -17.73 -36.66
CA VAL A 570 -3.81 -18.97 -36.79
C VAL A 570 -4.45 -19.82 -37.89
N LYS A 571 -3.90 -19.78 -39.10
CA LYS A 571 -4.45 -20.46 -40.31
C LYS A 571 -4.55 -22.00 -40.14
N GLY A 572 -3.78 -22.60 -39.22
CA GLY A 572 -3.77 -24.03 -38.96
C GLY A 572 -4.88 -24.53 -38.04
N PHE A 573 -5.66 -23.64 -37.44
CA PHE A 573 -6.84 -23.98 -36.65
C PHE A 573 -8.10 -23.74 -37.50
N LYS A 574 -8.91 -24.78 -37.65
CA LYS A 574 -10.19 -24.69 -38.34
C LYS A 574 -11.23 -25.53 -37.60
N TYR A 575 -12.33 -24.94 -37.26
CA TYR A 575 -13.48 -25.59 -36.67
C TYR A 575 -14.74 -25.02 -37.32
N GLU A 576 -15.58 -25.90 -37.83
CA GLU A 576 -16.88 -25.55 -38.39
C GLU A 576 -17.95 -25.98 -37.39
N SER A 577 -18.51 -25.02 -36.72
CA SER A 577 -19.57 -25.27 -35.77
C SER A 577 -20.91 -25.51 -36.46
N LYS A 578 -21.73 -26.32 -35.83
CA LYS A 578 -23.09 -26.64 -36.31
C LYS A 578 -24.17 -25.88 -35.54
N SER A 579 -23.83 -25.33 -34.38
CA SER A 579 -24.76 -24.58 -33.55
C SER A 579 -24.00 -23.65 -32.61
N LYS A 580 -24.74 -22.83 -31.89
CA LYS A 580 -24.17 -21.84 -30.95
C LYS A 580 -23.31 -22.53 -29.85
N ILE A 581 -22.12 -22.00 -29.63
CA ILE A 581 -21.21 -22.44 -28.57
C ILE A 581 -21.71 -21.85 -27.23
N LYS A 582 -21.96 -22.72 -26.27
CA LYS A 582 -22.60 -22.37 -24.97
C LYS A 582 -21.64 -22.11 -23.83
N THR A 583 -20.43 -22.67 -23.88
CA THR A 583 -19.42 -22.50 -22.83
C THR A 583 -18.09 -22.06 -23.41
N SER A 584 -17.31 -21.34 -22.58
CA SER A 584 -15.93 -20.99 -22.97
C SER A 584 -15.10 -22.25 -23.22
N PRO A 585 -14.35 -22.35 -24.34
CA PRO A 585 -13.47 -23.47 -24.59
C PRO A 585 -12.38 -23.59 -23.53
N LYS A 586 -12.21 -24.80 -22.98
CA LYS A 586 -11.14 -25.12 -22.02
C LYS A 586 -10.07 -25.99 -22.63
N HIS A 587 -8.81 -25.72 -22.29
CA HIS A 587 -7.68 -26.58 -22.63
C HIS A 587 -7.42 -27.56 -21.49
N ILE A 588 -7.47 -28.85 -21.79
CA ILE A 588 -7.14 -29.93 -20.87
C ILE A 588 -5.98 -30.71 -21.47
N ARG A 589 -4.93 -30.94 -20.70
CA ARG A 589 -3.80 -31.80 -21.09
C ARG A 589 -3.77 -33.06 -20.26
N PHE A 590 -3.87 -34.19 -20.93
CA PHE A 590 -3.85 -35.48 -20.27
C PHE A 590 -3.08 -36.53 -21.11
N LYS A 591 -2.20 -37.31 -20.48
CA LYS A 591 -1.34 -38.31 -21.14
C LYS A 591 -0.64 -37.73 -22.39
N SER A 592 -0.03 -36.55 -22.26
CA SER A 592 0.68 -35.83 -23.31
C SER A 592 -0.17 -35.41 -24.53
N LYS A 593 -1.50 -35.54 -24.45
CA LYS A 593 -2.44 -35.09 -25.46
C LYS A 593 -3.17 -33.82 -25.02
N ASP A 594 -3.47 -32.95 -25.96
CA ASP A 594 -4.22 -31.73 -25.71
C ASP A 594 -5.66 -31.88 -26.21
N TYR A 595 -6.58 -31.41 -25.39
CA TYR A 595 -8.01 -31.42 -25.65
C TYR A 595 -8.56 -30.02 -25.49
N ILE A 596 -9.28 -29.52 -26.50
CA ILE A 596 -10.07 -28.30 -26.42
C ILE A 596 -11.52 -28.71 -26.27
N VAL A 597 -12.14 -28.35 -25.15
CA VAL A 597 -13.42 -28.89 -24.73
C VAL A 597 -14.42 -27.76 -24.50
N PHE A 598 -15.61 -27.86 -25.06
CA PHE A 598 -16.71 -26.91 -24.90
C PHE A 598 -18.06 -27.54 -25.26
N LEU A 599 -19.15 -26.90 -24.85
CA LEU A 599 -20.52 -27.28 -25.25
C LEU A 599 -20.95 -26.52 -26.47
N GLU A 600 -21.45 -27.23 -27.46
CA GLU A 600 -22.07 -26.72 -28.66
C GLU A 600 -23.48 -27.31 -28.82
N GLY A 601 -24.53 -26.48 -28.71
CA GLY A 601 -25.87 -26.98 -28.63
C GLY A 601 -26.07 -28.00 -27.50
N ASN A 602 -26.46 -29.21 -27.85
CA ASN A 602 -26.61 -30.35 -26.91
C ASN A 602 -25.48 -31.40 -27.08
N GLN A 603 -24.33 -30.98 -27.56
CA GLN A 603 -23.19 -31.87 -27.78
C GLN A 603 -21.93 -31.36 -27.06
N LEU A 604 -21.17 -32.27 -26.47
CA LEU A 604 -19.83 -31.99 -25.98
C LEU A 604 -18.83 -32.14 -27.13
N GLN A 605 -18.16 -31.08 -27.47
CA GLN A 605 -17.08 -31.10 -28.47
C GLN A 605 -15.73 -31.28 -27.77
N ILE A 606 -14.94 -32.23 -28.27
CA ILE A 606 -13.59 -32.50 -27.76
C ILE A 606 -12.64 -32.52 -28.95
N LEU A 607 -11.89 -31.43 -29.11
CA LEU A 607 -11.05 -31.16 -30.28
C LEU A 607 -9.57 -31.34 -30.00
N ASN A 608 -8.77 -31.50 -31.04
CA ASN A 608 -7.32 -31.38 -31.01
C ASN A 608 -6.86 -29.92 -31.25
N ARG A 609 -5.54 -29.67 -31.23
CA ARG A 609 -4.93 -28.34 -31.44
C ARG A 609 -5.25 -27.71 -32.82
N ARG A 610 -5.72 -28.50 -33.79
CA ARG A 610 -6.07 -28.04 -35.15
C ARG A 610 -7.55 -27.72 -35.31
N GLY A 611 -8.37 -27.92 -34.26
CA GLY A 611 -9.83 -27.77 -34.34
C GLY A 611 -10.57 -29.00 -34.88
N GLN A 612 -9.88 -30.13 -35.07
CA GLN A 612 -10.50 -31.37 -35.54
C GLN A 612 -11.01 -32.17 -34.36
N THR A 613 -12.13 -32.87 -34.51
CA THR A 613 -12.69 -33.76 -33.48
C THR A 613 -11.65 -34.83 -33.08
N ARG A 614 -11.24 -34.81 -31.81
CA ARG A 614 -10.32 -35.82 -31.25
C ARG A 614 -11.07 -36.96 -30.62
N ILE A 615 -12.17 -36.70 -29.93
CA ILE A 615 -13.06 -37.68 -29.34
C ILE A 615 -14.47 -37.36 -29.81
N LYS A 616 -15.12 -38.37 -30.41
CA LYS A 616 -16.50 -38.23 -30.87
C LYS A 616 -17.45 -38.72 -29.79
N VAL A 617 -18.24 -37.80 -29.23
CA VAL A 617 -19.35 -38.11 -28.33
C VAL A 617 -20.60 -38.27 -29.17
N LYS A 618 -21.19 -39.47 -29.16
CA LYS A 618 -22.32 -39.77 -30.04
C LYS A 618 -23.66 -39.50 -29.40
N GLU A 619 -23.73 -39.54 -28.07
CA GLU A 619 -24.98 -39.38 -27.34
C GLU A 619 -25.33 -37.90 -27.18
N PRO A 620 -26.56 -37.49 -27.54
CA PRO A 620 -27.05 -36.16 -27.24
C PRO A 620 -27.33 -36.05 -25.71
N ILE A 621 -26.88 -35.00 -25.10
CA ILE A 621 -27.01 -34.78 -23.66
C ILE A 621 -27.68 -33.43 -23.45
N ASN A 622 -28.73 -33.41 -22.65
CA ASN A 622 -29.31 -32.15 -22.18
C ASN A 622 -28.46 -31.58 -21.05
N PHE A 623 -27.47 -30.79 -21.44
CA PHE A 623 -26.53 -30.18 -20.50
C PHE A 623 -27.19 -29.05 -19.70
N SER A 624 -26.74 -28.83 -18.47
CA SER A 624 -27.14 -27.71 -17.61
C SER A 624 -26.45 -26.37 -17.99
N ASN A 625 -25.66 -26.33 -19.07
CA ASN A 625 -24.80 -25.21 -19.47
C ASN A 625 -23.71 -24.85 -18.45
N GLN A 626 -23.41 -25.75 -17.53
CA GLN A 626 -22.29 -25.64 -16.62
C GLN A 626 -20.96 -25.83 -17.35
N GLU A 627 -19.90 -25.32 -16.77
CA GLU A 627 -18.56 -25.52 -17.28
C GLU A 627 -18.14 -27.00 -17.26
N ILE A 628 -17.17 -27.34 -18.11
CA ILE A 628 -16.61 -28.67 -18.17
C ILE A 628 -15.36 -28.76 -17.33
N TYR A 629 -15.29 -29.77 -16.49
CA TYR A 629 -14.16 -30.08 -15.62
C TYR A 629 -13.51 -31.40 -16.00
N PHE A 630 -12.27 -31.60 -15.55
CA PHE A 630 -11.59 -32.88 -15.69
C PHE A 630 -11.54 -33.56 -14.30
N TYR A 631 -12.47 -34.45 -14.05
CA TYR A 631 -12.67 -35.12 -12.76
C TYR A 631 -12.51 -36.62 -12.90
N LYS A 632 -11.70 -37.27 -12.06
CA LYS A 632 -11.36 -38.69 -12.12
C LYS A 632 -10.91 -39.15 -13.54
N ASN A 633 -10.07 -38.29 -14.17
CA ASN A 633 -9.56 -38.50 -15.54
C ASN A 633 -10.63 -38.58 -16.64
N GLN A 634 -11.78 -37.99 -16.41
CA GLN A 634 -12.89 -37.93 -17.37
C GLN A 634 -13.38 -36.50 -17.54
N PHE A 635 -13.87 -36.15 -18.73
CA PHE A 635 -14.52 -34.89 -19.00
C PHE A 635 -15.88 -34.89 -18.31
N SER A 636 -16.09 -34.02 -17.35
CA SER A 636 -17.22 -34.07 -16.44
C SER A 636 -17.98 -32.76 -16.40
N THR A 637 -19.31 -32.84 -16.40
CA THR A 637 -20.24 -31.69 -16.24
C THR A 637 -21.56 -32.22 -15.70
N LEU A 638 -22.57 -31.35 -15.52
CA LEU A 638 -23.91 -31.76 -15.11
C LEU A 638 -24.88 -31.69 -16.29
N ASN A 639 -25.85 -32.61 -16.30
CA ASN A 639 -27.01 -32.52 -17.18
C ASN A 639 -28.12 -31.63 -16.57
N SER A 640 -29.17 -31.36 -17.32
CA SER A 640 -30.29 -30.53 -16.88
C SER A 640 -31.10 -31.13 -15.71
N LYS A 641 -30.90 -32.40 -15.40
CA LYS A 641 -31.53 -33.13 -14.26
C LYS A 641 -30.68 -33.08 -13.00
N GLY A 642 -29.46 -32.62 -13.07
CA GLY A 642 -28.47 -32.63 -11.96
C GLY A 642 -27.59 -33.87 -11.92
N ASP A 643 -27.70 -34.82 -12.88
CA ASP A 643 -26.80 -35.97 -12.89
C ASP A 643 -25.41 -35.57 -13.36
N LEU A 644 -24.38 -36.18 -12.78
CA LEU A 644 -22.98 -36.06 -13.22
C LEU A 644 -22.82 -36.86 -14.52
N VAL A 645 -22.45 -36.15 -15.58
CA VAL A 645 -22.12 -36.72 -16.88
C VAL A 645 -20.62 -36.79 -17.02
N GLN A 646 -20.09 -37.98 -17.25
CA GLN A 646 -18.67 -38.24 -17.41
C GLN A 646 -18.39 -38.90 -18.77
N ILE A 647 -17.42 -38.35 -19.49
CA ILE A 647 -17.00 -38.83 -20.80
C ILE A 647 -15.54 -39.26 -20.74
N ASP A 648 -15.28 -40.51 -21.15
CA ASP A 648 -13.93 -41.07 -21.16
C ASP A 648 -13.16 -40.75 -22.46
N GLU A 649 -11.89 -41.15 -22.55
CA GLU A 649 -11.02 -40.99 -23.72
C GLU A 649 -11.53 -41.69 -25.00
N LYS A 650 -12.47 -42.62 -24.89
CA LYS A 650 -13.09 -43.34 -26.01
C LYS A 650 -14.43 -42.74 -26.46
N GLY A 651 -14.89 -41.69 -25.75
CA GLY A 651 -16.17 -41.04 -26.00
C GLY A 651 -17.38 -41.76 -25.42
N ARG A 652 -17.18 -42.71 -24.51
CA ARG A 652 -18.27 -43.38 -23.79
C ARG A 652 -18.79 -42.45 -22.69
N VAL A 653 -20.10 -42.33 -22.64
CA VAL A 653 -20.80 -41.50 -21.69
C VAL A 653 -21.28 -42.32 -20.50
N ASN A 654 -21.04 -41.86 -19.30
CA ASN A 654 -21.56 -42.42 -18.08
C ASN A 654 -22.36 -41.35 -17.32
N PHE A 655 -23.56 -41.70 -16.88
CA PHE A 655 -24.42 -40.86 -16.04
C PHE A 655 -24.41 -41.44 -14.62
N GLN A 656 -24.18 -40.53 -13.67
CA GLN A 656 -24.20 -40.88 -12.26
C GLN A 656 -25.10 -39.93 -11.50
N SER A 657 -26.16 -40.43 -10.89
CA SER A 657 -26.97 -39.65 -9.98
C SER A 657 -26.29 -39.58 -8.61
N LEU A 658 -25.93 -38.36 -8.20
CA LEU A 658 -25.34 -38.07 -6.90
C LEU A 658 -26.34 -37.41 -5.96
N GLY A 659 -27.60 -37.28 -6.37
CA GLY A 659 -28.65 -36.59 -5.62
C GLY A 659 -28.59 -35.10 -5.71
N PHE A 660 -27.97 -34.56 -6.78
CA PHE A 660 -28.01 -33.14 -7.08
C PHE A 660 -29.34 -32.79 -7.78
N GLU A 661 -29.80 -31.58 -7.61
CA GLU A 661 -31.05 -31.12 -8.20
C GLU A 661 -30.80 -30.33 -9.52
N PRO A 662 -31.83 -30.18 -10.35
CA PRO A 662 -31.74 -29.26 -11.51
C PRO A 662 -31.30 -27.86 -11.09
N GLY A 663 -30.36 -27.27 -11.84
CA GLY A 663 -29.81 -25.95 -11.50
C GLY A 663 -28.59 -25.97 -10.57
N SER A 664 -28.17 -27.15 -10.06
CA SER A 664 -26.96 -27.28 -9.25
C SER A 664 -25.75 -26.65 -9.93
N GLN A 665 -24.96 -25.91 -9.16
CA GLN A 665 -23.66 -25.34 -9.56
C GLN A 665 -22.55 -26.32 -9.21
N MET A 666 -21.62 -26.56 -10.13
CA MET A 666 -20.53 -27.51 -9.95
C MET A 666 -19.17 -26.85 -10.15
N THR A 667 -18.21 -27.20 -9.30
CA THR A 667 -16.78 -26.99 -9.54
C THR A 667 -16.00 -28.26 -9.22
N ALA A 668 -14.94 -28.54 -9.96
CA ALA A 668 -14.16 -29.76 -9.71
C ALA A 668 -12.67 -29.59 -10.08
N SER A 669 -11.83 -30.26 -9.33
CA SER A 669 -10.47 -30.66 -9.72
C SER A 669 -10.46 -32.11 -10.14
N ASN A 670 -9.28 -32.66 -10.51
CA ASN A 670 -9.24 -34.08 -10.86
C ASN A 670 -9.59 -35.04 -9.67
N LYS A 671 -9.42 -34.58 -8.42
CA LYS A 671 -9.63 -35.37 -7.21
C LYS A 671 -10.84 -34.96 -6.37
N THR A 672 -11.35 -33.76 -6.55
CA THR A 672 -12.39 -33.19 -5.70
C THR A 672 -13.52 -32.65 -6.57
N LEU A 673 -14.73 -33.04 -6.23
CA LEU A 673 -15.97 -32.53 -6.82
C LEU A 673 -16.76 -31.83 -5.73
N ILE A 674 -17.28 -30.63 -6.07
CA ILE A 674 -18.14 -29.82 -5.24
C ILE A 674 -19.37 -29.47 -6.06
N ALA A 675 -20.55 -29.59 -5.46
CA ALA A 675 -21.79 -29.14 -6.04
C ALA A 675 -22.62 -28.40 -5.00
N GLN A 676 -23.36 -27.41 -5.45
CA GLN A 676 -24.23 -26.61 -4.58
C GLN A 676 -25.57 -26.36 -5.26
N TRP A 677 -26.64 -26.49 -4.49
CA TRP A 677 -28.01 -26.20 -4.87
C TRP A 677 -28.82 -25.81 -3.63
N ASP A 678 -29.69 -24.88 -3.75
CA ASP A 678 -30.43 -24.30 -2.62
C ASP A 678 -29.49 -24.06 -1.41
N ASN A 679 -29.83 -24.58 -0.25
CA ASN A 679 -29.06 -24.52 0.99
C ASN A 679 -28.16 -25.76 1.20
N LYS A 680 -27.83 -26.53 0.15
CA LYS A 680 -27.03 -27.75 0.24
C LYS A 680 -25.70 -27.59 -0.48
N LEU A 681 -24.61 -27.88 0.21
CA LEU A 681 -23.25 -27.91 -0.34
C LEU A 681 -22.69 -29.33 -0.23
N HIS A 682 -22.38 -29.94 -1.36
CA HIS A 682 -21.76 -31.25 -1.46
C HIS A 682 -20.26 -31.12 -1.70
N ILE A 683 -19.44 -31.67 -0.78
CA ILE A 683 -17.99 -31.64 -0.86
C ILE A 683 -17.48 -33.09 -0.83
N LYS A 684 -16.97 -33.61 -1.94
CA LYS A 684 -16.58 -35.01 -2.09
C LYS A 684 -17.75 -35.97 -1.75
N ASN A 685 -17.75 -36.54 -0.55
CA ASN A 685 -18.79 -37.46 -0.05
C ASN A 685 -19.59 -36.84 1.11
N GLN A 686 -19.29 -35.59 1.50
CA GLN A 686 -19.95 -34.90 2.60
C GLN A 686 -21.07 -34.00 2.08
N LYS A 687 -22.17 -33.99 2.79
CA LYS A 687 -23.28 -33.07 2.56
C LYS A 687 -23.30 -32.06 3.71
N VAL A 688 -23.18 -30.81 3.39
CA VAL A 688 -23.27 -29.70 4.34
C VAL A 688 -24.57 -28.98 4.10
N GLU A 689 -25.35 -28.76 5.12
CA GLU A 689 -26.56 -27.96 5.09
C GLU A 689 -26.21 -26.53 5.49
N LEU A 690 -26.56 -25.57 4.63
CA LEU A 690 -26.35 -24.15 4.82
C LEU A 690 -27.62 -23.51 5.36
N GLU A 691 -27.52 -22.28 5.89
CA GLU A 691 -28.71 -21.43 6.11
C GLU A 691 -29.41 -21.19 4.76
N TYR A 692 -30.73 -20.93 4.76
CA TYR A 692 -31.41 -20.55 3.53
C TYR A 692 -30.91 -19.18 3.04
N GLY A 693 -30.59 -19.09 1.76
CA GLY A 693 -30.04 -17.89 1.15
C GLY A 693 -29.88 -18.01 -0.36
N ASP A 694 -29.35 -16.95 -0.97
CA ASP A 694 -28.95 -16.91 -2.39
C ASP A 694 -27.42 -17.01 -2.48
N PHE A 695 -26.92 -18.14 -2.95
CA PHE A 695 -25.51 -18.44 -2.89
C PHE A 695 -24.80 -18.23 -4.22
N SER A 696 -23.60 -17.64 -4.14
CA SER A 696 -22.67 -17.63 -5.28
C SER A 696 -22.24 -19.04 -5.65
N PRO A 697 -21.85 -19.29 -6.92
CA PRO A 697 -21.24 -20.59 -7.28
C PRO A 697 -20.08 -20.95 -6.35
N PRO A 698 -19.96 -22.22 -5.90
CA PRO A 698 -18.91 -22.62 -4.99
C PRO A 698 -17.55 -22.56 -5.68
N LYS A 699 -16.54 -22.04 -5.00
CA LYS A 699 -15.16 -22.01 -5.48
C LYS A 699 -14.28 -22.99 -4.74
N LEU A 700 -13.33 -23.57 -5.48
CA LEU A 700 -12.36 -24.53 -5.01
C LEU A 700 -10.96 -23.99 -5.22
N PHE A 701 -10.21 -23.81 -4.14
CA PHE A 701 -8.81 -23.40 -4.18
C PHE A 701 -7.92 -24.51 -3.62
N TYR A 702 -6.75 -24.70 -4.23
CA TYR A 702 -5.72 -25.61 -3.75
C TYR A 702 -4.45 -24.81 -3.50
N LEU A 703 -4.22 -24.45 -2.26
CA LEU A 703 -3.11 -23.61 -1.82
C LEU A 703 -2.42 -24.25 -0.60
N LYS A 704 -1.10 -24.21 -0.55
CA LYS A 704 -0.30 -24.75 0.56
C LYS A 704 -0.69 -26.19 0.93
N ASP A 705 -0.88 -27.05 -0.08
CA ASP A 705 -1.30 -28.44 0.04
C ASP A 705 -2.64 -28.67 0.75
N LYS A 706 -3.44 -27.61 0.88
CA LYS A 706 -4.80 -27.68 1.45
C LYS A 706 -5.85 -27.30 0.42
N ILE A 707 -7.02 -27.87 0.60
CA ILE A 707 -8.22 -27.54 -0.17
C ILE A 707 -9.04 -26.54 0.64
N HIS A 708 -9.37 -25.43 0.02
CA HIS A 708 -10.26 -24.40 0.55
C HIS A 708 -11.48 -24.31 -0.35
N ILE A 709 -12.66 -24.45 0.24
CA ILE A 709 -13.94 -24.35 -0.45
C ILE A 709 -14.67 -23.12 0.11
N CYS A 710 -15.18 -22.29 -0.76
CA CYS A 710 -15.95 -21.15 -0.31
C CYS A 710 -17.21 -20.95 -1.15
N THR A 711 -18.22 -20.36 -0.52
CA THR A 711 -19.42 -19.83 -1.15
C THR A 711 -19.87 -18.60 -0.38
N THR A 712 -20.57 -17.70 -1.04
CA THR A 712 -21.05 -16.47 -0.44
C THR A 712 -22.58 -16.46 -0.50
N ASP A 713 -23.22 -16.30 0.63
CA ASP A 713 -24.64 -15.98 0.69
C ASP A 713 -24.79 -14.49 0.33
N LEU A 714 -25.31 -14.22 -0.84
CA LEU A 714 -25.49 -12.88 -1.40
C LEU A 714 -26.63 -12.13 -0.73
N GLN A 715 -27.62 -12.85 -0.15
CA GLN A 715 -28.76 -12.27 0.55
C GLN A 715 -28.34 -11.75 1.93
N SER A 716 -27.69 -12.59 2.75
CA SER A 716 -27.20 -12.23 4.08
C SER A 716 -25.81 -11.59 4.07
N LYS A 717 -25.15 -11.54 2.91
CA LYS A 717 -23.79 -11.00 2.71
C LYS A 717 -22.75 -11.67 3.59
N LYS A 718 -22.79 -12.98 3.66
CA LYS A 718 -21.90 -13.84 4.46
C LYS A 718 -21.04 -14.70 3.56
N VAL A 719 -19.71 -14.59 3.70
CA VAL A 719 -18.74 -15.48 3.06
C VAL A 719 -18.49 -16.65 3.98
N TRP A 720 -18.65 -17.87 3.46
CA TRP A 720 -18.40 -19.12 4.14
C TRP A 720 -17.18 -19.82 3.58
N PHE A 721 -16.32 -20.33 4.45
CA PHE A 721 -15.19 -21.18 4.10
C PHE A 721 -15.27 -22.53 4.78
N TYR A 722 -14.95 -23.56 3.99
CA TYR A 722 -14.96 -24.95 4.42
C TYR A 722 -13.63 -25.63 4.13
N ASP A 723 -13.25 -26.58 4.96
CA ASP A 723 -12.17 -27.50 4.69
C ASP A 723 -12.61 -28.64 3.74
N SER A 724 -11.69 -29.55 3.43
CA SER A 724 -11.98 -30.69 2.56
C SER A 724 -12.91 -31.77 3.18
N GLN A 725 -13.25 -31.64 4.46
CA GLN A 725 -14.17 -32.49 5.19
C GLN A 725 -15.56 -31.85 5.36
N GLY A 726 -15.74 -30.63 4.92
CA GLY A 726 -16.99 -29.87 5.05
C GLY A 726 -17.15 -29.15 6.39
N ASN A 727 -16.09 -29.05 7.20
CA ASN A 727 -16.14 -28.26 8.42
C ASN A 727 -15.96 -26.78 8.10
N VAL A 728 -16.74 -25.92 8.76
CA VAL A 728 -16.56 -24.47 8.68
C VAL A 728 -15.20 -24.10 9.27
N MET A 729 -14.44 -23.30 8.54
CA MET A 729 -13.15 -22.81 9.03
C MET A 729 -13.34 -21.81 10.18
N PRO A 730 -12.44 -21.80 11.19
CA PRO A 730 -12.54 -20.87 12.33
C PRO A 730 -12.60 -19.40 11.89
N GLY A 731 -13.49 -18.64 12.49
CA GLY A 731 -13.68 -17.21 12.19
C GLY A 731 -14.68 -16.91 11.08
N PHE A 732 -15.24 -17.92 10.42
CA PHE A 732 -16.30 -17.75 9.43
C PHE A 732 -17.69 -18.01 10.03
N PRO A 733 -18.76 -17.38 9.48
CA PRO A 733 -18.74 -16.51 8.29
C PRO A 733 -18.23 -15.10 8.57
N VAL A 734 -17.73 -14.42 7.51
CA VAL A 734 -17.40 -13.01 7.54
C VAL A 734 -18.21 -12.23 6.48
N TYR A 735 -18.21 -10.90 6.58
CA TYR A 735 -18.96 -10.06 5.67
C TYR A 735 -18.36 -10.05 4.25
N GLY A 736 -19.20 -10.11 3.23
CA GLY A 736 -18.88 -9.97 1.81
C GLY A 736 -20.08 -10.29 0.93
N ASP A 737 -20.21 -9.61 -0.21
CA ASP A 737 -21.39 -9.71 -1.08
C ASP A 737 -21.06 -10.07 -2.54
N SER A 738 -20.02 -10.83 -2.75
CA SER A 738 -19.65 -11.42 -4.04
C SER A 738 -18.91 -12.74 -3.86
N SER A 739 -18.71 -13.48 -4.94
CA SER A 739 -17.67 -14.53 -4.98
C SER A 739 -16.31 -13.93 -4.64
N ILE A 740 -15.50 -14.68 -3.93
CA ILE A 740 -14.17 -14.27 -3.51
C ILE A 740 -13.10 -14.71 -4.50
N ASP A 741 -11.90 -14.11 -4.40
CA ASP A 741 -10.66 -14.71 -4.90
C ASP A 741 -9.66 -14.87 -3.75
N LEU A 742 -8.92 -15.98 -3.73
CA LEU A 742 -8.03 -16.41 -2.64
C LEU A 742 -6.64 -16.71 -3.19
N ASP A 743 -5.62 -16.11 -2.59
CA ASP A 743 -4.20 -16.40 -2.89
C ASP A 743 -3.32 -15.99 -1.69
N ASN A 744 -2.02 -16.19 -1.77
CA ASN A 744 -1.04 -15.55 -0.90
C ASN A 744 -0.66 -14.21 -1.53
N ALA A 745 -1.18 -13.12 -0.98
CA ALA A 745 -1.09 -11.80 -1.63
C ALA A 745 0.17 -11.02 -1.27
N ASP A 746 0.81 -11.29 -0.14
CA ASP A 746 1.95 -10.52 0.36
C ASP A 746 3.23 -11.35 0.58
N THR A 747 3.18 -12.66 0.26
CA THR A 747 4.28 -13.63 0.39
C THR A 747 4.62 -14.06 1.81
N ASP A 748 3.79 -13.75 2.78
CA ASP A 748 3.92 -14.23 4.16
C ASP A 748 3.38 -15.67 4.34
N SER A 749 3.20 -16.11 5.60
CA SER A 749 2.67 -17.45 5.89
C SER A 749 1.15 -17.53 5.85
N ALA A 750 0.41 -16.44 5.77
CA ALA A 750 -1.04 -16.41 5.71
C ALA A 750 -1.58 -16.56 4.27
N LEU A 751 -2.87 -16.58 4.11
CA LEU A 751 -3.57 -16.46 2.83
C LEU A 751 -4.51 -15.27 2.90
N GLU A 752 -4.70 -14.59 1.78
CA GLU A 752 -5.61 -13.47 1.69
C GLU A 752 -6.71 -13.76 0.69
N PHE A 753 -7.90 -13.23 0.98
CA PHE A 753 -8.98 -13.19 0.00
C PHE A 753 -9.60 -11.81 -0.13
N VAL A 754 -10.11 -11.55 -1.32
CA VAL A 754 -10.77 -10.30 -1.67
C VAL A 754 -12.17 -10.57 -2.17
N CYS A 755 -13.12 -9.71 -1.77
CA CYS A 755 -14.50 -9.70 -2.29
C CYS A 755 -15.07 -8.28 -2.30
N LYS A 756 -16.28 -8.14 -2.81
CA LYS A 756 -17.04 -6.91 -2.71
C LYS A 756 -17.55 -6.69 -1.28
N SER A 757 -17.69 -5.43 -0.90
CA SER A 757 -18.25 -4.98 0.36
C SER A 757 -19.27 -3.85 0.08
N GLY A 758 -20.46 -4.23 -0.32
CA GLY A 758 -21.46 -3.30 -0.86
C GLY A 758 -21.26 -3.03 -2.36
N THR A 759 -21.91 -1.99 -2.88
CA THR A 759 -21.97 -1.74 -4.32
C THR A 759 -20.65 -1.22 -4.90
N GLU A 760 -19.95 -0.36 -4.18
CA GLU A 760 -18.77 0.38 -4.67
C GLU A 760 -17.47 0.02 -3.94
N SER A 761 -17.51 -0.88 -2.98
CA SER A 761 -16.37 -1.15 -2.11
C SER A 761 -15.84 -2.57 -2.26
N LEU A 762 -14.53 -2.71 -2.03
CA LEU A 762 -13.83 -3.97 -1.87
C LEU A 762 -13.36 -4.12 -0.43
N ILE A 763 -13.32 -5.34 0.03
CA ILE A 763 -12.75 -5.72 1.33
C ILE A 763 -11.77 -6.86 1.13
N MET A 764 -10.65 -6.79 1.82
CA MET A 764 -9.62 -7.83 1.84
C MET A 764 -9.43 -8.36 3.25
N TYR A 765 -9.39 -9.66 3.38
CA TYR A 765 -9.19 -10.38 4.62
C TYR A 765 -7.94 -11.25 4.57
N GLN A 766 -7.35 -11.50 5.74
CA GLN A 766 -6.28 -12.47 5.94
C GLN A 766 -6.79 -13.66 6.74
N LEU A 767 -6.40 -14.88 6.31
CA LEU A 767 -6.66 -16.15 6.97
C LEU A 767 -5.38 -16.67 7.63
N TYR A 768 -5.48 -17.08 8.89
CA TYR A 768 -4.36 -17.66 9.65
C TYR A 768 -4.40 -19.17 9.71
#